data_1b54b412d84a85f8456402ec6da3953d
#
_entry.id   1b54b412d84a85f8456402ec6da3953d
#
_cell.length_a   1.000
_cell.length_b   1.000
_cell.length_c   1.000
_cell.angle_alpha   90.00
_cell.angle_beta   90.00
_cell.angle_gamma   90.00
#
_symmetry.space_group_name_H-M   'P 1'
#
loop_
_entity.id
_entity.type
_entity.pdbx_description
1 polymer ?
#
loop_
_entity_poly.entity_id
_entity_poly.type
_entity_poly.pdbx_seq_one_letter_code
_entity_poly.pdbx_strand_id
1 'polypeptide(L)'
;MKLPVISFVFFLSLLPMSMLSQDSLKTTKDSVAKEIQMKDFVVTGDNIISRGDHQLLFLTKENRMFGTNALDAVSSLSLFYPQLNAKNLLSYDQKEVLVLINGVPSTAMDLRGFKGSDIKHVEYYNVPPPKYMALTSGPVANIVMKRRHDKLYTAYVNTFNSFTTGYGYNQLNLAYTDSLNQVRVNYSNDYRSIHHIETTFEDAFGSSSKTLYSGDRQKYMGFYNGLQVSYQRFQGPHLLNIKLGYDFDPRHQYNPTNLKEYIGNDVFSGHRDDTLSSRSHSYVVDLFYQLTLPKRRSLAFNVVNTFTHSRSDNMIYESFDGLERDYYVANSIRNRIYSLIANATYHSQLAGGSLSAGAWYSGSYMRQEAGNAVYRPEKHNLFLYSGIYWSVKRVNLYPSVGMQYIHQTSAERNRNYTAPYLRFYADWWPQKKLKGFTVQLTMQLQVDPPSLSELTSSVTSKTYNFYSTGNPNLKPNLYYKGNLNVAYFKPQSQDYISLQYIPTYFHSTYVPVLAVEGNQAVLRPERIGSLFNNSWKLFARKQIGKCFSVNPYIEYNYRRYDTPSEAVRLSYLRYGGALIYNTQNLSIMASANSPVKDRRGDLTIKSSAQYSFSFIYKYKAWSVGMRWNYAGKGEMTKGSVPGFQYREESTWKPMRNMFSLTATWSFSHGRSRQHPGKSLNNSYSDDGLNSYNKPKPAQ
;
A
#
# COMPACT_ATOMS: atom_id res chain seq x y z
N MET A 1 -28.62 24.04 -1.71
CA MET A 1 -27.96 24.07 -3.03
C MET A 1 -28.17 22.71 -3.68
N LYS A 2 -28.93 22.66 -4.77
CA LYS A 2 -29.29 21.41 -5.45
C LYS A 2 -28.06 20.89 -6.19
N LEU A 3 -27.62 19.68 -5.86
CA LEU A 3 -26.53 18.96 -6.54
C LEU A 3 -26.93 18.66 -8.00
N PRO A 4 -26.01 18.78 -8.97
CA PRO A 4 -26.27 18.35 -10.33
C PRO A 4 -26.08 16.82 -10.45
N VAL A 5 -27.09 16.06 -9.99
CA VAL A 5 -27.15 14.60 -10.22
C VAL A 5 -27.57 14.28 -11.67
N ILE A 6 -27.94 15.30 -12.46
CA ILE A 6 -28.58 15.13 -13.79
C ILE A 6 -27.56 15.00 -14.93
N SER A 7 -26.27 15.34 -14.77
CA SER A 7 -25.30 15.32 -15.87
C SER A 7 -24.71 13.95 -16.23
N PHE A 8 -24.90 12.93 -15.41
CA PHE A 8 -24.27 11.62 -15.64
C PHE A 8 -25.09 10.65 -16.49
N VAL A 9 -26.41 10.87 -16.55
CA VAL A 9 -27.32 10.03 -17.39
C VAL A 9 -27.22 10.40 -18.87
N PHE A 10 -26.79 11.62 -19.20
CA PHE A 10 -26.74 12.10 -20.60
C PHE A 10 -25.49 11.62 -21.38
N PHE A 11 -24.43 11.15 -20.72
CA PHE A 11 -23.25 10.63 -21.43
C PHE A 11 -23.37 9.17 -21.86
N LEU A 12 -24.29 8.42 -21.28
CA LEU A 12 -24.58 7.03 -21.72
C LEU A 12 -25.51 6.96 -22.94
N SER A 13 -26.23 8.03 -23.27
CA SER A 13 -27.16 8.09 -24.39
C SER A 13 -26.54 8.55 -25.73
N LEU A 14 -25.25 8.90 -25.74
CA LEU A 14 -24.52 9.32 -26.95
C LEU A 14 -23.56 8.27 -27.52
N LEU A 15 -23.68 7.02 -27.10
CA LEU A 15 -23.08 5.92 -27.85
C LEU A 15 -24.01 5.58 -29.02
N PRO A 16 -23.57 5.73 -30.28
CA PRO A 16 -24.43 5.44 -31.41
C PRO A 16 -24.78 3.95 -31.42
N MET A 17 -26.05 3.65 -31.27
CA MET A 17 -26.66 2.34 -31.45
C MET A 17 -26.66 1.85 -32.92
N SER A 18 -25.69 2.27 -33.72
CA SER A 18 -25.59 1.95 -35.15
C SER A 18 -24.42 1.05 -35.49
N MET A 19 -24.28 -0.10 -34.81
CA MET A 19 -23.40 -1.18 -35.26
C MET A 19 -24.07 -2.55 -35.10
N LEU A 20 -25.26 -2.68 -35.61
CA LEU A 20 -25.86 -3.95 -35.99
C LEU A 20 -26.19 -3.88 -37.48
N SER A 21 -25.19 -3.93 -38.35
CA SER A 21 -25.34 -4.34 -39.72
C SER A 21 -24.44 -5.57 -39.95
N GLN A 22 -25.09 -6.66 -40.18
CA GLN A 22 -24.51 -7.87 -40.73
C GLN A 22 -23.96 -7.53 -42.12
N ASP A 23 -22.64 -7.54 -42.26
CA ASP A 23 -22.04 -7.74 -43.58
C ASP A 23 -21.33 -9.09 -43.60
N SER A 24 -21.91 -9.97 -44.42
CA SER A 24 -21.38 -11.25 -44.82
C SER A 24 -20.09 -11.05 -45.61
N LEU A 25 -18.95 -11.22 -45.00
CA LEU A 25 -17.67 -11.29 -45.70
C LEU A 25 -17.33 -12.74 -46.02
N LYS A 26 -17.22 -12.99 -47.34
CA LYS A 26 -16.78 -14.20 -47.98
C LYS A 26 -15.50 -14.76 -47.37
N THR A 27 -15.55 -16.00 -46.98
CA THR A 27 -14.41 -16.84 -46.61
C THR A 27 -13.41 -16.95 -47.73
N THR A 28 -12.30 -16.25 -47.65
CA THR A 28 -11.08 -16.63 -48.33
C THR A 28 -10.40 -17.71 -47.49
N LYS A 29 -10.17 -18.86 -48.09
CA LYS A 29 -9.38 -19.96 -47.54
C LYS A 29 -7.96 -19.49 -47.32
N ASP A 30 -7.63 -19.10 -46.07
CA ASP A 30 -6.25 -18.93 -45.65
C ASP A 30 -5.68 -20.30 -45.28
N SER A 31 -4.54 -20.58 -45.86
CA SER A 31 -3.73 -21.78 -45.66
C SER A 31 -3.46 -21.99 -44.18
N VAL A 32 -3.86 -23.15 -43.68
CA VAL A 32 -3.53 -23.64 -42.34
C VAL A 32 -2.01 -23.73 -42.23
N ALA A 33 -1.41 -22.73 -41.59
CA ALA A 33 -0.03 -22.84 -41.15
C ALA A 33 0.05 -23.96 -40.11
N LYS A 34 0.69 -25.04 -40.46
CA LYS A 34 0.96 -26.19 -39.61
C LYS A 34 1.76 -25.70 -38.40
N GLU A 35 1.11 -25.66 -37.23
CA GLU A 35 1.73 -25.31 -35.97
C GLU A 35 2.77 -26.38 -35.64
N ILE A 36 4.04 -26.09 -35.89
CA ILE A 36 5.15 -26.95 -35.45
C ILE A 36 5.21 -26.79 -33.93
N GLN A 37 4.70 -27.80 -33.22
CA GLN A 37 4.98 -27.94 -31.79
C GLN A 37 6.50 -28.15 -31.61
N MET A 38 7.23 -27.09 -31.37
CA MET A 38 8.62 -27.21 -30.92
C MET A 38 8.61 -27.84 -29.53
N LYS A 39 9.27 -29.01 -29.41
CA LYS A 39 9.58 -29.64 -28.13
C LYS A 39 10.09 -28.60 -27.15
N ASP A 40 9.67 -28.68 -25.88
CA ASP A 40 10.10 -27.83 -24.83
C ASP A 40 11.61 -27.62 -24.90
N PHE A 41 12.03 -26.44 -25.31
CA PHE A 41 13.43 -26.02 -25.21
C PHE A 41 13.76 -25.90 -23.72
N VAL A 42 14.53 -26.84 -23.23
CA VAL A 42 15.20 -26.68 -21.93
C VAL A 42 16.25 -25.59 -22.13
N VAL A 43 15.86 -24.37 -21.85
CA VAL A 43 16.79 -23.23 -21.85
C VAL A 43 17.74 -23.43 -20.66
N THR A 44 18.91 -23.98 -20.90
CA THR A 44 20.07 -23.96 -19.99
C THR A 44 20.74 -22.57 -19.99
N GLY A 45 19.97 -21.51 -20.19
CA GLY A 45 20.40 -20.13 -20.25
C GLY A 45 20.01 -19.33 -19.00
N ASP A 46 20.52 -18.12 -18.90
CA ASP A 46 20.24 -17.20 -17.82
C ASP A 46 18.72 -17.03 -17.61
N ASN A 47 18.22 -17.30 -16.40
CA ASN A 47 16.79 -17.15 -16.05
C ASN A 47 16.35 -15.68 -16.04
N ILE A 48 17.28 -14.74 -16.24
CA ILE A 48 17.04 -13.30 -16.33
C ILE A 48 17.74 -12.78 -17.58
N ILE A 49 16.94 -12.09 -18.41
CA ILE A 49 17.43 -11.43 -19.63
C ILE A 49 17.06 -9.95 -19.51
N SER A 50 18.06 -9.07 -19.57
CA SER A 50 17.81 -7.63 -19.66
C SER A 50 17.36 -7.25 -21.07
N ARG A 51 16.24 -6.55 -21.18
CA ARG A 51 15.69 -6.02 -22.44
C ARG A 51 15.31 -4.55 -22.29
N GLY A 52 16.24 -3.68 -22.63
CA GLY A 52 15.96 -2.25 -22.64
C GLY A 52 15.46 -1.74 -21.28
N ASP A 53 14.18 -1.47 -21.17
CA ASP A 53 13.53 -0.87 -20.00
C ASP A 53 13.11 -1.87 -18.90
N HIS A 54 13.25 -3.17 -19.15
CA HIS A 54 12.81 -4.20 -18.21
C HIS A 54 13.70 -5.43 -18.22
N GLN A 55 13.53 -6.24 -17.21
CA GLN A 55 14.13 -7.56 -17.09
C GLN A 55 13.09 -8.64 -17.37
N LEU A 56 13.42 -9.58 -18.24
CA LEU A 56 12.62 -10.79 -18.43
C LEU A 56 13.08 -11.84 -17.44
N LEU A 57 12.17 -12.28 -16.57
CA LEU A 57 12.40 -13.32 -15.59
C LEU A 57 11.65 -14.57 -16.03
N PHE A 58 12.36 -15.69 -16.16
CA PHE A 58 11.78 -16.97 -16.51
C PHE A 58 11.71 -17.86 -15.26
N LEU A 59 10.53 -18.42 -15.01
CA LEU A 59 10.33 -19.31 -13.88
C LEU A 59 10.97 -20.67 -14.17
N THR A 60 11.85 -21.12 -13.28
CA THR A 60 12.36 -22.47 -13.28
C THR A 60 11.29 -23.47 -12.82
N LYS A 61 11.58 -24.77 -12.89
CA LYS A 61 10.69 -25.80 -12.34
C LYS A 61 10.47 -25.58 -10.84
N GLU A 62 11.51 -25.23 -10.12
CA GLU A 62 11.49 -24.96 -8.68
C GLU A 62 10.64 -23.73 -8.36
N ASN A 63 10.78 -22.64 -9.12
CA ASN A 63 9.92 -21.44 -8.94
C ASN A 63 8.44 -21.76 -9.19
N ARG A 64 8.12 -22.53 -10.24
CA ARG A 64 6.72 -22.93 -10.54
C ARG A 64 6.12 -23.81 -9.46
N MET A 65 6.93 -24.55 -8.73
CA MET A 65 6.53 -25.41 -7.62
C MET A 65 6.51 -24.67 -6.27
N PHE A 66 7.02 -23.44 -6.23
CA PHE A 66 6.97 -22.63 -5.02
C PHE A 66 5.55 -22.12 -4.78
N GLY A 67 4.95 -22.50 -3.66
CA GLY A 67 3.56 -22.17 -3.35
C GLY A 67 2.54 -22.97 -4.16
N THR A 68 1.29 -22.58 -4.05
CA THR A 68 0.15 -23.25 -4.69
C THR A 68 -0.39 -22.46 -5.88
N ASN A 69 0.04 -21.23 -6.07
CA ASN A 69 -0.51 -20.28 -7.02
C ASN A 69 0.59 -19.46 -7.72
N ALA A 70 0.18 -18.67 -8.73
CA ALA A 70 1.11 -17.88 -9.52
C ALA A 70 1.78 -16.74 -8.71
N LEU A 71 1.11 -16.18 -7.70
CA LEU A 71 1.71 -15.14 -6.85
C LEU A 71 2.90 -15.70 -6.06
N ASP A 72 2.72 -16.85 -5.43
CA ASP A 72 3.79 -17.52 -4.70
C ASP A 72 4.95 -17.85 -5.65
N ALA A 73 4.65 -18.38 -6.83
CA ALA A 73 5.66 -18.72 -7.83
C ALA A 73 6.47 -17.49 -8.26
N VAL A 74 5.83 -16.33 -8.49
CA VAL A 74 6.51 -15.08 -8.84
C VAL A 74 7.33 -14.55 -7.67
N SER A 75 6.80 -14.59 -6.43
CA SER A 75 7.51 -14.14 -5.25
C SER A 75 8.82 -14.91 -4.99
N SER A 76 8.94 -16.13 -5.50
CA SER A 76 10.17 -16.94 -5.38
C SER A 76 11.31 -16.49 -6.30
N LEU A 77 11.03 -15.65 -7.31
CA LEU A 77 12.06 -15.11 -8.19
C LEU A 77 12.96 -14.15 -7.42
N SER A 78 14.22 -14.06 -7.82
CA SER A 78 15.29 -13.38 -7.07
C SER A 78 15.11 -11.88 -6.90
N LEU A 79 14.32 -11.23 -7.75
CA LEU A 79 14.04 -9.79 -7.65
C LEU A 79 12.83 -9.47 -6.73
N PHE A 80 12.24 -10.49 -6.14
CA PHE A 80 11.13 -10.33 -5.21
C PHE A 80 11.51 -10.85 -3.82
N TYR A 81 10.86 -10.28 -2.82
CA TYR A 81 10.95 -10.79 -1.46
C TYR A 81 10.07 -12.04 -1.34
N PRO A 82 10.65 -13.20 -1.07
CA PRO A 82 9.90 -14.45 -1.06
C PRO A 82 8.94 -14.47 0.13
N GLN A 83 7.67 -14.69 -0.17
CA GLN A 83 6.61 -14.80 0.83
C GLN A 83 5.67 -15.94 0.43
N LEU A 84 5.22 -16.69 1.44
CA LEU A 84 4.17 -17.68 1.28
C LEU A 84 2.85 -17.08 1.75
N ASN A 85 1.80 -17.23 0.94
CA ASN A 85 0.48 -16.65 1.20
C ASN A 85 0.52 -15.11 1.37
N ALA A 86 1.40 -14.44 0.63
CA ALA A 86 1.55 -13.00 0.69
C ALA A 86 0.26 -12.27 0.26
N LYS A 87 -0.09 -11.17 0.90
CA LYS A 87 -1.17 -10.27 0.44
C LYS A 87 -0.76 -9.54 -0.84
N ASN A 88 0.47 -9.04 -0.88
CA ASN A 88 1.04 -8.24 -1.96
C ASN A 88 2.35 -8.83 -2.46
N LEU A 89 2.71 -8.53 -3.69
CA LEU A 89 4.02 -8.83 -4.23
C LEU A 89 4.99 -7.73 -3.78
N LEU A 90 6.07 -8.13 -3.12
CA LEU A 90 7.11 -7.21 -2.68
C LEU A 90 8.38 -7.43 -3.50
N SER A 91 9.07 -6.36 -3.85
CA SER A 91 10.42 -6.41 -4.39
C SER A 91 11.41 -6.87 -3.31
N TYR A 92 12.61 -7.24 -3.71
CA TYR A 92 13.66 -7.68 -2.78
C TYR A 92 13.96 -6.64 -1.68
N ASP A 93 13.77 -5.35 -1.96
CA ASP A 93 13.91 -4.24 -1.00
C ASP A 93 12.60 -3.92 -0.24
N GLN A 94 11.66 -4.86 -0.25
CA GLN A 94 10.38 -4.83 0.47
C GLN A 94 9.43 -3.68 0.06
N LYS A 95 9.62 -3.11 -1.13
CA LYS A 95 8.65 -2.17 -1.70
C LYS A 95 7.51 -2.93 -2.36
N GLU A 96 6.32 -2.38 -2.26
CA GLU A 96 5.17 -2.92 -2.98
C GLU A 96 5.37 -2.80 -4.50
N VAL A 97 5.11 -3.90 -5.21
CA VAL A 97 5.26 -4.00 -6.66
C VAL A 97 3.90 -3.85 -7.31
N LEU A 98 3.78 -2.91 -8.24
CA LEU A 98 2.60 -2.85 -9.10
C LEU A 98 2.57 -4.09 -9.99
N VAL A 99 1.55 -4.92 -9.81
CA VAL A 99 1.33 -6.12 -10.61
C VAL A 99 0.57 -5.76 -11.88
N LEU A 100 1.07 -6.23 -13.01
CA LEU A 100 0.35 -6.24 -14.27
C LEU A 100 0.15 -7.69 -14.71
N ILE A 101 -0.98 -7.98 -15.33
CA ILE A 101 -1.20 -9.26 -16.03
C ILE A 101 -1.38 -8.93 -17.50
N ASN A 102 -0.48 -9.45 -18.34
CA ASN A 102 -0.43 -9.16 -19.79
C ASN A 102 -0.47 -7.64 -20.13
N GLY A 103 0.23 -6.82 -19.36
CA GLY A 103 0.36 -5.38 -19.58
C GLY A 103 -0.73 -4.52 -18.93
N VAL A 104 -1.70 -5.11 -18.24
CA VAL A 104 -2.81 -4.37 -17.62
C VAL A 104 -2.68 -4.36 -16.11
N PRO A 105 -2.84 -3.20 -15.45
CA PRO A 105 -2.78 -3.08 -14.00
C PRO A 105 -3.74 -4.05 -13.30
N SER A 106 -3.21 -4.84 -12.39
CA SER A 106 -3.89 -5.93 -11.68
C SER A 106 -3.48 -5.92 -10.21
N THR A 107 -4.09 -6.78 -9.42
CA THR A 107 -3.67 -6.98 -8.02
C THR A 107 -2.87 -8.26 -7.87
N ALA A 108 -2.07 -8.35 -6.81
CA ALA A 108 -1.39 -9.60 -6.45
C ALA A 108 -2.41 -10.74 -6.17
N MET A 109 -3.60 -10.40 -5.68
CA MET A 109 -4.67 -11.37 -5.44
C MET A 109 -5.18 -12.03 -6.72
N ASP A 110 -5.16 -11.32 -7.84
CA ASP A 110 -5.60 -11.88 -9.11
C ASP A 110 -4.69 -13.00 -9.60
N LEU A 111 -3.39 -12.93 -9.25
CA LEU A 111 -2.44 -14.00 -9.56
C LEU A 111 -2.73 -15.30 -8.80
N ARG A 112 -3.41 -15.24 -7.65
CA ARG A 112 -3.71 -16.43 -6.85
C ARG A 112 -4.68 -17.38 -7.53
N GLY A 113 -5.53 -16.87 -8.44
CA GLY A 113 -6.41 -17.69 -9.26
C GLY A 113 -5.69 -18.52 -10.34
N PHE A 114 -4.39 -18.32 -10.55
CA PHE A 114 -3.59 -19.00 -11.58
C PHE A 114 -2.51 -19.87 -10.94
N LYS A 115 -1.99 -20.82 -11.72
CA LYS A 115 -0.85 -21.66 -11.34
C LYS A 115 0.45 -21.06 -11.85
N GLY A 116 1.56 -21.31 -11.17
CA GLY A 116 2.89 -20.93 -11.65
C GLY A 116 3.23 -21.48 -13.04
N SER A 117 2.64 -22.63 -13.42
CA SER A 117 2.75 -23.22 -14.76
C SER A 117 2.11 -22.41 -15.87
N ASP A 118 1.14 -21.53 -15.55
CA ASP A 118 0.43 -20.71 -16.53
C ASP A 118 1.23 -19.47 -16.93
N ILE A 119 2.28 -19.13 -16.18
CA ILE A 119 3.17 -18.00 -16.46
C ILE A 119 4.11 -18.36 -17.59
N LYS A 120 4.20 -17.48 -18.61
CA LYS A 120 5.19 -17.55 -19.67
C LYS A 120 6.52 -16.95 -19.20
N HIS A 121 6.51 -15.71 -18.74
CA HIS A 121 7.63 -14.97 -18.13
C HIS A 121 7.10 -13.77 -17.34
N VAL A 122 7.96 -13.12 -16.58
CA VAL A 122 7.68 -11.88 -15.88
C VAL A 122 8.57 -10.79 -16.46
N GLU A 123 7.99 -9.64 -16.81
CA GLU A 123 8.70 -8.43 -17.20
C GLU A 123 8.79 -7.54 -15.95
N TYR A 124 9.98 -7.39 -15.42
CA TYR A 124 10.20 -6.61 -14.21
C TYR A 124 10.80 -5.24 -14.55
N TYR A 125 10.12 -4.19 -14.15
CA TYR A 125 10.56 -2.81 -14.24
C TYR A 125 10.93 -2.34 -12.84
N ASN A 126 12.20 -2.16 -12.56
CA ASN A 126 12.64 -1.66 -11.25
C ASN A 126 12.16 -0.22 -10.98
N VAL A 127 11.96 0.54 -12.04
CA VAL A 127 11.33 1.86 -12.01
C VAL A 127 10.14 1.86 -12.95
N PRO A 128 8.98 2.37 -12.50
CA PRO A 128 7.78 2.35 -13.32
C PRO A 128 8.01 3.13 -14.62
N PRO A 129 7.67 2.57 -15.79
CA PRO A 129 7.58 3.33 -17.01
C PRO A 129 6.66 4.54 -16.85
N PRO A 130 6.83 5.63 -17.65
CA PRO A 130 6.05 6.85 -17.53
C PRO A 130 4.53 6.62 -17.45
N LYS A 131 4.02 5.68 -18.23
CA LYS A 131 2.58 5.33 -18.26
C LYS A 131 2.02 4.77 -16.94
N TYR A 132 2.88 4.33 -16.02
CA TYR A 132 2.47 3.79 -14.71
C TYR A 132 2.84 4.71 -13.54
N MET A 133 3.49 5.86 -13.81
CA MET A 133 3.94 6.78 -12.75
C MET A 133 2.80 7.34 -11.90
N ALA A 134 1.62 7.52 -12.50
CA ALA A 134 0.42 7.94 -11.75
C ALA A 134 -0.14 6.84 -10.83
N LEU A 135 0.24 5.57 -11.07
CA LEU A 135 -0.27 4.42 -10.32
C LEU A 135 0.69 3.95 -9.23
N THR A 136 1.99 4.14 -9.44
CA THR A 136 3.00 3.70 -8.48
C THR A 136 4.30 4.48 -8.59
N SER A 137 4.98 4.66 -7.46
CA SER A 137 6.38 5.08 -7.39
C SER A 137 7.35 3.90 -7.21
N GLY A 138 6.82 2.70 -7.01
CA GLY A 138 7.56 1.45 -6.80
C GLY A 138 7.82 0.67 -8.10
N PRO A 139 8.44 -0.50 -8.00
CA PRO A 139 8.66 -1.37 -9.14
C PRO A 139 7.35 -1.87 -9.78
N VAL A 140 7.45 -2.32 -11.03
CA VAL A 140 6.33 -2.91 -11.77
C VAL A 140 6.70 -4.31 -12.23
N ALA A 141 5.81 -5.27 -12.06
CA ALA A 141 5.95 -6.62 -12.59
C ALA A 141 4.79 -6.93 -13.54
N ASN A 142 5.08 -7.08 -14.81
CA ASN A 142 4.11 -7.55 -15.79
C ASN A 142 4.22 -9.07 -15.93
N ILE A 143 3.21 -9.78 -15.47
CA ILE A 143 3.13 -11.22 -15.52
C ILE A 143 2.53 -11.60 -16.85
N VAL A 144 3.36 -12.05 -17.79
CA VAL A 144 2.93 -12.49 -19.11
C VAL A 144 2.51 -13.96 -19.03
N MET A 145 1.25 -14.22 -19.35
CA MET A 145 0.66 -15.53 -19.25
C MET A 145 0.76 -16.30 -20.58
N LYS A 146 0.76 -17.63 -20.52
CA LYS A 146 0.68 -18.50 -21.72
C LYS A 146 -0.69 -18.35 -22.37
N ARG A 147 -0.75 -18.26 -23.70
CA ARG A 147 -2.03 -18.20 -24.44
C ARG A 147 -2.69 -19.57 -24.46
N ARG A 148 -3.98 -19.64 -24.14
CA ARG A 148 -4.84 -20.84 -24.25
C ARG A 148 -6.24 -20.41 -24.68
N HIS A 149 -6.99 -21.28 -25.36
CA HIS A 149 -8.14 -20.88 -26.20
C HIS A 149 -9.52 -21.32 -25.72
N ASP A 150 -9.72 -21.75 -24.47
CA ASP A 150 -11.01 -22.29 -24.00
C ASP A 150 -11.54 -21.65 -22.73
N LYS A 151 -12.75 -22.05 -22.30
CA LYS A 151 -13.37 -21.59 -21.04
C LYS A 151 -12.56 -22.02 -19.81
N LEU A 152 -12.36 -21.12 -18.88
CA LEU A 152 -11.66 -21.35 -17.61
C LEU A 152 -12.51 -20.91 -16.42
N TYR A 153 -12.67 -21.82 -15.49
CA TYR A 153 -13.21 -21.56 -14.16
C TYR A 153 -12.07 -21.65 -13.15
N THR A 154 -11.97 -20.64 -12.29
CA THR A 154 -10.99 -20.66 -11.18
C THR A 154 -11.70 -20.37 -9.88
N ALA A 155 -11.26 -21.05 -8.81
CA ALA A 155 -11.64 -20.77 -7.46
C ALA A 155 -10.40 -20.81 -6.56
N TYR A 156 -10.30 -19.86 -5.66
CA TYR A 156 -9.22 -19.78 -4.69
C TYR A 156 -9.81 -19.41 -3.34
N VAL A 157 -9.50 -20.23 -2.34
CA VAL A 157 -9.85 -20.00 -0.93
C VAL A 157 -8.56 -19.94 -0.15
N ASN A 158 -8.43 -18.94 0.70
CA ASN A 158 -7.34 -18.83 1.66
C ASN A 158 -7.89 -18.48 3.02
N THR A 159 -7.51 -19.24 4.03
CA THR A 159 -7.82 -18.96 5.42
C THR A 159 -6.53 -18.87 6.23
N PHE A 160 -6.43 -17.86 7.06
CA PHE A 160 -5.36 -17.67 8.01
C PHE A 160 -5.99 -17.22 9.32
N ASN A 161 -6.03 -18.11 10.31
CA ASN A 161 -6.70 -17.83 11.57
C ASN A 161 -5.79 -18.21 12.74
N SER A 162 -5.65 -17.29 13.69
CA SER A 162 -4.95 -17.54 14.93
C SER A 162 -5.84 -18.28 15.92
N PHE A 163 -5.29 -19.28 16.56
CA PHE A 163 -5.97 -20.00 17.64
C PHE A 163 -5.56 -19.52 19.04
N THR A 164 -4.57 -18.65 19.12
CA THR A 164 -4.12 -18.03 20.39
C THR A 164 -4.62 -16.60 20.57
N THR A 165 -5.07 -15.98 19.48
CA THR A 165 -5.61 -14.62 19.48
C THR A 165 -6.82 -14.54 18.58
N GLY A 166 -7.73 -13.62 18.82
CA GLY A 166 -8.86 -13.36 17.93
C GLY A 166 -8.44 -12.64 16.65
N TYR A 167 -7.53 -13.20 15.87
CA TYR A 167 -7.06 -12.63 14.61
C TYR A 167 -7.23 -13.61 13.46
N GLY A 168 -7.77 -13.15 12.36
CA GLY A 168 -7.90 -13.96 11.15
C GLY A 168 -8.08 -13.16 9.89
N TYR A 169 -7.71 -13.80 8.78
CA TYR A 169 -7.82 -13.25 7.44
C TYR A 169 -8.30 -14.34 6.48
N ASN A 170 -9.43 -14.11 5.82
CA ASN A 170 -10.04 -15.08 4.94
C ASN A 170 -10.32 -14.44 3.58
N GLN A 171 -10.14 -15.20 2.51
CA GLN A 171 -10.35 -14.75 1.14
C GLN A 171 -11.03 -15.80 0.30
N LEU A 172 -11.92 -15.35 -0.58
CA LEU A 172 -12.51 -16.13 -1.65
C LEU A 172 -12.33 -15.35 -2.96
N ASN A 173 -11.81 -16.01 -3.98
CA ASN A 173 -11.72 -15.49 -5.34
C ASN A 173 -12.34 -16.50 -6.28
N LEU A 174 -13.33 -16.07 -7.03
CA LEU A 174 -13.99 -16.86 -8.08
C LEU A 174 -13.83 -16.11 -9.39
N ALA A 175 -13.48 -16.83 -10.46
CA ALA A 175 -13.45 -16.21 -11.77
C ALA A 175 -13.91 -17.19 -12.87
N TYR A 176 -14.62 -16.62 -13.84
CA TYR A 176 -14.96 -17.24 -15.10
C TYR A 176 -14.33 -16.42 -16.23
N THR A 177 -13.69 -17.10 -17.17
CA THR A 177 -13.06 -16.46 -18.33
C THR A 177 -13.40 -17.26 -19.57
N ASP A 178 -13.86 -16.61 -20.63
CA ASP A 178 -14.00 -17.17 -21.96
C ASP A 178 -13.14 -16.40 -22.98
N SER A 179 -13.43 -16.56 -24.27
CA SER A 179 -12.65 -15.94 -25.35
C SER A 179 -12.70 -14.42 -25.36
N LEU A 180 -13.77 -13.81 -24.87
CA LEU A 180 -14.03 -12.36 -24.93
C LEU A 180 -14.26 -11.74 -23.55
N ASN A 181 -14.76 -12.53 -22.59
CA ASN A 181 -15.26 -12.02 -21.33
C ASN A 181 -14.55 -12.63 -20.15
N GLN A 182 -14.42 -11.85 -19.07
CA GLN A 182 -14.04 -12.33 -17.76
C GLN A 182 -14.96 -11.73 -16.70
N VAL A 183 -15.49 -12.57 -15.84
CA VAL A 183 -16.20 -12.16 -14.61
C VAL A 183 -15.39 -12.64 -13.42
N ARG A 184 -15.22 -11.79 -12.42
CA ARG A 184 -14.52 -12.13 -11.19
C ARG A 184 -15.27 -11.60 -9.98
N VAL A 185 -15.30 -12.41 -8.93
CA VAL A 185 -15.83 -12.04 -7.60
C VAL A 185 -14.73 -12.28 -6.59
N ASN A 186 -14.36 -11.25 -5.84
CA ASN A 186 -13.40 -11.29 -4.76
C ASN A 186 -14.13 -10.93 -3.45
N TYR A 187 -13.98 -11.75 -2.44
CA TYR A 187 -14.39 -11.43 -1.08
C TYR A 187 -13.22 -11.57 -0.16
N SER A 188 -13.04 -10.63 0.75
CA SER A 188 -12.03 -10.66 1.80
C SER A 188 -12.62 -10.25 3.13
N ASN A 189 -12.19 -10.94 4.18
CA ASN A 189 -12.55 -10.67 5.55
C ASN A 189 -11.26 -10.63 6.38
N ASP A 190 -11.07 -9.59 7.18
CA ASP A 190 -9.98 -9.46 8.18
C ASP A 190 -10.64 -9.13 9.51
N TYR A 191 -10.44 -9.94 10.51
CA TYR A 191 -11.02 -9.70 11.83
C TYR A 191 -9.96 -9.71 12.93
N ARG A 192 -10.20 -8.88 13.92
CA ARG A 192 -9.39 -8.77 15.13
C ARG A 192 -10.32 -8.63 16.32
N SER A 193 -10.24 -9.56 17.26
CA SER A 193 -10.95 -9.52 18.52
C SER A 193 -9.94 -9.81 19.63
N ILE A 194 -9.25 -8.77 20.07
CA ILE A 194 -8.12 -8.89 20.96
C ILE A 194 -8.53 -8.35 22.33
N HIS A 195 -8.32 -9.14 23.34
CA HIS A 195 -8.60 -8.84 24.74
C HIS A 195 -7.29 -8.79 25.53
N HIS A 196 -7.31 -8.17 26.69
CA HIS A 196 -6.15 -8.07 27.60
C HIS A 196 -4.96 -7.33 26.98
N ILE A 197 -5.25 -6.18 26.35
CA ILE A 197 -4.21 -5.25 25.94
C ILE A 197 -3.80 -4.43 27.17
N GLU A 198 -2.52 -4.43 27.48
CA GLU A 198 -1.97 -3.54 28.51
C GLU A 198 -1.64 -2.19 27.87
N THR A 199 -2.13 -1.12 28.47
CA THR A 199 -1.80 0.25 28.09
C THR A 199 -1.39 1.01 29.32
N THR A 200 -0.24 1.66 29.24
CA THR A 200 0.15 2.68 30.21
C THR A 200 0.27 4.00 29.46
N PHE A 201 -0.25 5.02 30.05
CA PHE A 201 -0.22 6.37 29.52
C PHE A 201 0.21 7.31 30.63
N GLU A 202 1.03 8.28 30.32
CA GLU A 202 1.52 9.30 31.24
C GLU A 202 1.46 10.66 30.56
N ASP A 203 0.84 11.62 31.17
CA ASP A 203 0.98 13.04 30.84
C ASP A 203 1.46 13.84 32.05
N ALA A 204 2.26 14.86 31.83
CA ALA A 204 2.79 15.70 32.86
C ALA A 204 2.92 17.15 32.39
N PHE A 205 2.38 18.09 33.19
CA PHE A 205 2.44 19.51 32.94
C PHE A 205 3.45 20.18 33.92
N GLY A 206 4.63 20.48 33.35
CA GLY A 206 5.74 21.04 34.16
C GLY A 206 6.13 20.10 35.31
N SER A 207 6.32 20.67 36.48
CA SER A 207 6.51 19.97 37.76
C SER A 207 5.24 19.93 38.62
N SER A 208 4.15 20.54 38.17
CA SER A 208 2.97 20.80 38.99
C SER A 208 1.96 19.64 38.96
N SER A 209 1.81 18.94 37.85
CA SER A 209 0.88 17.83 37.81
C SER A 209 1.37 16.72 36.87
N LYS A 210 1.10 15.48 37.25
CA LYS A 210 1.40 14.28 36.49
C LYS A 210 0.26 13.29 36.64
N THR A 211 -0.28 12.82 35.53
CA THR A 211 -1.31 11.81 35.52
C THR A 211 -0.78 10.50 34.92
N LEU A 212 -0.97 9.42 35.64
CA LEU A 212 -0.66 8.06 35.22
C LEU A 212 -1.96 7.32 34.96
N TYR A 213 -2.06 6.72 33.78
CA TYR A 213 -3.14 5.85 33.35
C TYR A 213 -2.59 4.44 33.20
N SER A 214 -3.21 3.45 33.83
CA SER A 214 -2.80 2.05 33.74
C SER A 214 -4.00 1.15 33.56
N GLY A 215 -4.02 0.38 32.48
CA GLY A 215 -5.08 -0.59 32.16
C GLY A 215 -4.53 -1.86 31.57
N ASP A 216 -5.12 -2.99 31.94
CA ASP A 216 -4.77 -4.32 31.43
C ASP A 216 -5.97 -5.06 30.80
N ARG A 217 -7.14 -4.43 30.79
CA ARG A 217 -8.42 -4.97 30.32
C ARG A 217 -8.91 -4.34 29.03
N GLN A 218 -8.06 -3.61 28.33
CA GLN A 218 -8.42 -3.00 27.06
C GLN A 218 -8.81 -4.09 26.05
N LYS A 219 -9.89 -3.82 25.31
CA LYS A 219 -10.42 -4.67 24.25
C LYS A 219 -10.37 -3.92 22.92
N TYR A 220 -9.96 -4.60 21.89
CA TYR A 220 -10.04 -4.11 20.51
C TYR A 220 -10.82 -5.12 19.67
N MET A 221 -11.83 -4.64 18.97
CA MET A 221 -12.58 -5.40 17.98
C MET A 221 -12.55 -4.62 16.64
N GLY A 222 -12.11 -5.28 15.59
CA GLY A 222 -12.13 -4.75 14.25
C GLY A 222 -12.56 -5.81 13.26
N PHE A 223 -13.34 -5.42 12.25
CA PHE A 223 -13.93 -6.35 11.32
C PHE A 223 -14.02 -5.70 9.93
N TYR A 224 -13.12 -6.03 9.05
CA TYR A 224 -13.14 -5.54 7.68
C TYR A 224 -13.74 -6.59 6.75
N ASN A 225 -14.68 -6.17 5.91
CA ASN A 225 -15.21 -6.95 4.79
C ASN A 225 -15.09 -6.17 3.50
N GLY A 226 -14.53 -6.77 2.49
CA GLY A 226 -14.45 -6.24 1.15
C GLY A 226 -15.10 -7.19 0.15
N LEU A 227 -16.04 -6.71 -0.63
CA LEU A 227 -16.63 -7.40 -1.77
C LEU A 227 -16.31 -6.63 -3.04
N GLN A 228 -15.82 -7.33 -4.05
CA GLN A 228 -15.50 -6.74 -5.33
C GLN A 228 -15.99 -7.64 -6.46
N VAL A 229 -16.73 -7.07 -7.38
CA VAL A 229 -17.19 -7.73 -8.61
C VAL A 229 -16.62 -6.99 -9.80
N SER A 230 -16.01 -7.69 -10.74
CA SER A 230 -15.48 -7.09 -11.95
C SER A 230 -15.93 -7.86 -13.19
N TYR A 231 -16.26 -7.09 -14.22
CA TYR A 231 -16.55 -7.58 -15.56
C TYR A 231 -15.56 -6.95 -16.53
N GLN A 232 -15.00 -7.77 -17.38
CA GLN A 232 -14.08 -7.35 -18.43
C GLN A 232 -14.48 -7.94 -19.76
N ARG A 233 -14.35 -7.11 -20.80
CA ARG A 233 -14.53 -7.52 -22.20
C ARG A 233 -13.33 -7.10 -23.03
N PHE A 234 -12.81 -8.03 -23.79
CA PHE A 234 -11.76 -7.80 -24.76
C PHE A 234 -12.26 -8.16 -26.16
N GLN A 235 -12.28 -7.18 -27.07
CA GLN A 235 -12.74 -7.37 -28.44
C GLN A 235 -11.84 -6.60 -29.41
N GLY A 236 -11.00 -7.32 -30.14
CA GLY A 236 -10.04 -6.71 -31.08
C GLY A 236 -9.11 -5.71 -30.39
N PRO A 237 -9.08 -4.42 -30.81
CA PRO A 237 -8.23 -3.40 -30.18
C PRO A 237 -8.80 -2.82 -28.88
N HIS A 238 -10.02 -3.20 -28.49
CA HIS A 238 -10.76 -2.64 -27.37
C HIS A 238 -10.67 -3.52 -26.13
N LEU A 239 -10.38 -2.92 -25.00
CA LEU A 239 -10.47 -3.53 -23.68
C LEU A 239 -11.34 -2.62 -22.79
N LEU A 240 -12.42 -3.18 -22.26
CA LEU A 240 -13.29 -2.55 -21.27
C LEU A 240 -13.20 -3.35 -19.97
N ASN A 241 -13.05 -2.67 -18.83
CA ASN A 241 -13.17 -3.27 -17.51
C ASN A 241 -14.06 -2.38 -16.63
N ILE A 242 -15.05 -3.01 -15.99
CA ILE A 242 -15.96 -2.37 -15.03
C ILE A 242 -15.77 -3.11 -13.70
N LYS A 243 -15.53 -2.38 -12.62
CA LYS A 243 -15.39 -2.95 -11.29
C LYS A 243 -16.28 -2.22 -10.30
N LEU A 244 -17.02 -2.98 -9.52
CA LEU A 244 -17.82 -2.51 -8.41
C LEU A 244 -17.22 -3.04 -7.12
N GLY A 245 -17.05 -2.17 -6.14
CA GLY A 245 -16.50 -2.50 -4.83
C GLY A 245 -17.38 -1.99 -3.70
N TYR A 246 -17.40 -2.76 -2.62
CA TYR A 246 -17.99 -2.36 -1.35
C TYR A 246 -17.08 -2.81 -0.22
N ASP A 247 -16.70 -1.85 0.64
CA ASP A 247 -15.89 -2.10 1.83
C ASP A 247 -16.66 -1.66 3.07
N PHE A 248 -16.62 -2.49 4.11
CA PHE A 248 -17.19 -2.23 5.42
C PHE A 248 -16.16 -2.49 6.51
N ASP A 249 -15.85 -1.48 7.32
CA ASP A 249 -14.78 -1.50 8.33
C ASP A 249 -15.28 -0.93 9.67
N PRO A 250 -16.01 -1.72 10.49
CA PRO A 250 -16.34 -1.37 11.85
C PRO A 250 -15.18 -1.69 12.79
N ARG A 251 -14.93 -0.80 13.74
CA ARG A 251 -13.93 -0.96 14.79
C ARG A 251 -14.46 -0.46 16.10
N HIS A 252 -14.14 -1.15 17.17
CA HIS A 252 -14.51 -0.80 18.53
C HIS A 252 -13.33 -1.03 19.45
N GLN A 253 -13.06 -0.07 20.30
CA GLN A 253 -12.04 -0.14 21.34
C GLN A 253 -12.66 0.30 22.65
N TYR A 254 -12.45 -0.49 23.71
CA TYR A 254 -12.82 -0.17 25.07
C TYR A 254 -11.57 -0.25 25.94
N ASN A 255 -11.28 0.80 26.66
CA ASN A 255 -10.05 0.96 27.42
C ASN A 255 -10.33 1.48 28.85
N PRO A 256 -10.76 0.57 29.76
CA PRO A 256 -10.87 0.91 31.16
C PRO A 256 -9.46 1.04 31.77
N THR A 257 -9.21 2.14 32.47
CA THR A 257 -7.91 2.42 33.08
C THR A 257 -8.08 2.98 34.50
N ASN A 258 -7.15 2.61 35.37
CA ASN A 258 -7.00 3.24 36.67
C ASN A 258 -6.14 4.48 36.50
N LEU A 259 -6.51 5.54 37.18
CA LEU A 259 -5.83 6.84 37.19
C LEU A 259 -5.08 7.03 38.51
N LYS A 260 -3.94 7.70 38.42
CA LYS A 260 -3.27 8.31 39.56
C LYS A 260 -2.79 9.68 39.15
N GLU A 261 -3.30 10.72 39.79
CA GLU A 261 -2.88 12.08 39.56
C GLU A 261 -2.03 12.59 40.75
N TYR A 262 -0.89 13.13 40.43
CA TYR A 262 0.05 13.71 41.36
C TYR A 262 -0.05 15.23 41.19
N ILE A 263 -0.45 15.95 42.26
CA ILE A 263 -0.49 17.42 42.31
C ILE A 263 0.35 17.86 43.50
N GLY A 264 1.55 18.38 43.25
CA GLY A 264 2.52 18.61 44.30
C GLY A 264 2.90 17.32 45.04
N ASN A 265 2.58 17.24 46.33
CA ASN A 265 2.81 16.06 47.18
C ASN A 265 1.58 15.16 47.31
N ASP A 266 0.43 15.59 46.81
CA ASP A 266 -0.83 14.85 46.95
C ASP A 266 -1.01 13.86 45.79
N VAL A 267 -1.63 12.70 46.09
CA VAL A 267 -1.92 11.64 45.13
C VAL A 267 -3.39 11.31 45.16
N PHE A 268 -4.06 11.53 44.04
CA PHE A 268 -5.48 11.21 43.85
C PHE A 268 -5.62 9.97 42.97
N SER A 269 -6.39 8.99 43.44
CA SER A 269 -6.75 7.83 42.65
C SER A 269 -8.01 8.12 41.85
N GLY A 270 -8.20 7.41 40.74
CA GLY A 270 -9.38 7.61 39.92
C GLY A 270 -9.57 6.49 38.91
N HIS A 271 -10.61 6.64 38.13
CA HIS A 271 -10.99 5.71 37.08
C HIS A 271 -11.28 6.42 35.78
N ARG A 272 -10.96 5.78 34.66
CA ARG A 272 -11.29 6.25 33.31
C ARG A 272 -11.87 5.13 32.50
N ASP A 273 -13.00 5.41 31.88
CA ASP A 273 -13.59 4.63 30.80
C ASP A 273 -13.44 5.37 29.48
N ASP A 274 -12.77 4.76 28.54
CA ASP A 274 -12.56 5.29 27.21
C ASP A 274 -13.10 4.30 26.17
N THR A 275 -14.09 4.75 25.41
CA THR A 275 -14.72 3.98 24.34
C THR A 275 -14.59 4.70 23.03
N LEU A 276 -13.95 4.05 22.07
CA LEU A 276 -13.79 4.58 20.72
C LEU A 276 -14.37 3.59 19.72
N SER A 277 -15.45 4.00 19.05
CA SER A 277 -16.10 3.21 18.00
C SER A 277 -15.99 3.92 16.67
N SER A 278 -15.67 3.22 15.62
CA SER A 278 -15.73 3.77 14.28
C SER A 278 -16.32 2.75 13.29
N ARG A 279 -16.99 3.25 12.27
CA ARG A 279 -17.47 2.45 11.15
C ARG A 279 -17.33 3.24 9.86
N SER A 280 -16.95 2.53 8.81
CA SER A 280 -16.81 3.12 7.48
C SER A 280 -17.45 2.21 6.44
N HIS A 281 -18.22 2.78 5.54
CA HIS A 281 -18.80 2.15 4.37
C HIS A 281 -18.24 2.87 3.14
N SER A 282 -17.63 2.14 2.22
CA SER A 282 -17.06 2.69 1.01
C SER A 282 -17.61 1.96 -0.22
N TYR A 283 -18.10 2.71 -1.18
CA TYR A 283 -18.64 2.22 -2.45
C TYR A 283 -17.74 2.72 -3.57
N VAL A 284 -17.33 1.83 -4.45
CA VAL A 284 -16.38 2.11 -5.53
C VAL A 284 -16.97 1.69 -6.86
N VAL A 285 -16.89 2.58 -7.84
CA VAL A 285 -17.15 2.28 -9.26
C VAL A 285 -15.89 2.64 -10.03
N ASP A 286 -15.28 1.67 -10.67
CA ASP A 286 -14.04 1.84 -11.44
C ASP A 286 -14.26 1.38 -12.88
N LEU A 287 -14.10 2.32 -13.81
CA LEU A 287 -14.23 2.13 -15.25
C LEU A 287 -12.86 2.30 -15.89
N PHE A 288 -12.42 1.29 -16.61
CA PHE A 288 -11.19 1.33 -17.40
C PHE A 288 -11.46 0.96 -18.84
N TYR A 289 -10.97 1.78 -19.76
CA TYR A 289 -11.05 1.51 -21.19
C TYR A 289 -9.68 1.74 -21.83
N GLN A 290 -9.24 0.78 -22.66
CA GLN A 290 -8.01 0.90 -23.44
C GLN A 290 -8.30 0.60 -24.90
N LEU A 291 -7.78 1.48 -25.76
CA LEU A 291 -7.78 1.32 -27.21
C LEU A 291 -6.35 1.11 -27.70
N THR A 292 -6.11 -0.03 -28.34
CA THR A 292 -4.85 -0.32 -29.02
C THR A 292 -4.91 0.20 -30.46
N LEU A 293 -4.01 1.11 -30.80
CA LEU A 293 -3.93 1.73 -32.12
C LEU A 293 -2.83 1.06 -32.97
N PRO A 294 -2.86 1.19 -34.31
CA PRO A 294 -1.77 0.77 -35.19
C PRO A 294 -0.41 1.31 -34.78
N LYS A 295 0.67 0.67 -35.22
CA LYS A 295 2.07 1.08 -34.94
C LYS A 295 2.41 1.10 -33.44
N ARG A 296 1.86 0.13 -32.65
CA ARG A 296 2.13 -0.04 -31.20
C ARG A 296 1.83 1.22 -30.36
N ARG A 297 0.77 1.92 -30.71
CA ARG A 297 0.23 3.04 -29.93
C ARG A 297 -0.95 2.56 -29.08
N SER A 298 -1.21 3.23 -27.99
CA SER A 298 -2.40 2.98 -27.17
C SER A 298 -2.91 4.23 -26.49
N LEU A 299 -4.20 4.29 -26.27
CA LEU A 299 -4.91 5.25 -25.44
C LEU A 299 -5.57 4.46 -24.30
N ALA A 300 -5.41 4.92 -23.07
CA ALA A 300 -6.06 4.32 -21.93
C ALA A 300 -6.75 5.42 -21.10
N PHE A 301 -7.99 5.13 -20.69
CA PHE A 301 -8.80 5.99 -19.84
C PHE A 301 -9.20 5.20 -18.61
N ASN A 302 -9.14 5.85 -17.45
CA ASN A 302 -9.62 5.28 -16.20
C ASN A 302 -10.38 6.33 -15.41
N VAL A 303 -11.56 5.97 -14.93
CA VAL A 303 -12.41 6.82 -14.08
C VAL A 303 -12.81 6.00 -12.86
N VAL A 304 -12.45 6.49 -11.68
CA VAL A 304 -12.80 5.84 -10.41
C VAL A 304 -13.61 6.82 -9.57
N ASN A 305 -14.82 6.42 -9.23
CA ASN A 305 -15.64 7.11 -8.26
C ASN A 305 -15.64 6.35 -6.95
N THR A 306 -15.44 7.07 -5.85
CA THR A 306 -15.53 6.51 -4.50
C THR A 306 -16.47 7.38 -3.67
N PHE A 307 -17.44 6.73 -3.02
CA PHE A 307 -18.27 7.35 -2.02
C PHE A 307 -18.05 6.66 -0.69
N THR A 308 -17.65 7.43 0.33
CA THR A 308 -17.39 6.91 1.67
C THR A 308 -18.27 7.61 2.69
N HIS A 309 -18.93 6.83 3.53
CA HIS A 309 -19.63 7.28 4.71
C HIS A 309 -18.94 6.69 5.94
N SER A 310 -18.43 7.55 6.80
CA SER A 310 -17.78 7.11 8.04
C SER A 310 -18.35 7.84 9.26
N ARG A 311 -18.31 7.16 10.39
CA ARG A 311 -18.68 7.69 11.69
C ARG A 311 -17.68 7.24 12.74
N SER A 312 -17.31 8.13 13.64
CA SER A 312 -16.52 7.82 14.82
C SER A 312 -17.17 8.44 16.03
N ASP A 313 -17.44 7.64 17.04
CA ASP A 313 -17.98 8.03 18.33
C ASP A 313 -16.91 7.75 19.38
N ASN A 314 -16.48 8.78 20.09
CA ASN A 314 -15.52 8.72 21.18
C ASN A 314 -16.19 9.18 22.48
N MET A 315 -16.17 8.35 23.50
CA MET A 315 -16.66 8.67 24.84
C MET A 315 -15.50 8.48 25.83
N ILE A 316 -15.22 9.51 26.60
CA ILE A 316 -14.24 9.49 27.67
C ILE A 316 -14.95 9.95 28.95
N TYR A 317 -14.87 9.15 29.98
CA TYR A 317 -15.27 9.51 31.33
C TYR A 317 -14.07 9.30 32.26
N GLU A 318 -13.69 10.36 32.99
CA GLU A 318 -12.64 10.34 34.00
C GLU A 318 -13.20 10.87 35.33
N SER A 319 -12.98 10.17 36.41
CA SER A 319 -13.33 10.58 37.75
C SER A 319 -12.16 10.36 38.73
N PHE A 320 -12.04 11.19 39.73
CA PHE A 320 -10.99 11.09 40.75
C PHE A 320 -11.59 11.11 42.14
N ASP A 321 -11.14 10.22 43.00
CA ASP A 321 -11.53 10.14 44.39
C ASP A 321 -10.94 11.37 45.15
N GLY A 322 -11.78 12.17 45.76
CA GLY A 322 -11.36 13.33 46.53
C GLY A 322 -11.05 14.61 45.75
N LEU A 323 -11.26 14.59 44.43
CA LEU A 323 -11.29 15.79 43.61
C LEU A 323 -12.71 15.99 43.06
N GLU A 324 -13.29 17.17 43.28
CA GLU A 324 -14.56 17.57 42.64
C GLU A 324 -14.35 17.84 41.13
N ARG A 325 -13.81 16.85 40.41
CA ARG A 325 -13.51 16.97 38.97
C ARG A 325 -13.86 15.70 38.27
N ASP A 326 -15.04 15.70 37.67
CA ASP A 326 -15.44 14.71 36.69
C ASP A 326 -15.28 15.27 35.29
N TYR A 327 -14.65 14.51 34.42
CA TYR A 327 -14.47 14.87 33.01
C TYR A 327 -15.24 13.92 32.12
N TYR A 328 -16.17 14.49 31.39
CA TYR A 328 -16.95 13.72 30.43
C TYR A 328 -16.89 14.39 29.05
N VAL A 329 -16.49 13.60 28.05
CA VAL A 329 -16.50 14.00 26.65
C VAL A 329 -17.18 12.94 25.81
N ALA A 330 -18.15 13.36 25.01
CA ALA A 330 -18.75 12.56 23.97
C ALA A 330 -18.59 13.28 22.63
N ASN A 331 -17.71 12.78 21.78
CA ASN A 331 -17.48 13.32 20.45
C ASN A 331 -18.04 12.36 19.40
N SER A 332 -18.87 12.87 18.50
CA SER A 332 -19.33 12.13 17.32
C SER A 332 -18.89 12.87 16.07
N ILE A 333 -18.12 12.19 15.24
CA ILE A 333 -17.67 12.71 13.95
C ILE A 333 -18.34 11.88 12.85
N ARG A 334 -19.00 12.56 11.92
CA ARG A 334 -19.63 11.94 10.75
C ARG A 334 -19.06 12.54 9.49
N ASN A 335 -18.58 11.69 8.57
CA ASN A 335 -18.05 12.13 7.30
C ASN A 335 -18.84 11.55 6.14
N ARG A 336 -19.03 12.38 5.12
CA ARG A 336 -19.45 11.96 3.77
C ARG A 336 -18.40 12.45 2.80
N ILE A 337 -17.75 11.53 2.13
CA ILE A 337 -16.67 11.82 1.21
C ILE A 337 -17.05 11.34 -0.18
N TYR A 338 -16.89 12.21 -1.14
CA TYR A 338 -16.96 11.88 -2.56
C TYR A 338 -15.60 12.12 -3.20
N SER A 339 -15.11 11.17 -3.96
CA SER A 339 -13.87 11.31 -4.71
C SER A 339 -14.03 10.84 -6.14
N LEU A 340 -13.45 11.59 -7.06
CA LEU A 340 -13.32 11.27 -8.48
C LEU A 340 -11.84 11.26 -8.85
N ILE A 341 -11.36 10.14 -9.38
CA ILE A 341 -10.05 10.02 -10.01
C ILE A 341 -10.28 9.74 -11.49
N ALA A 342 -9.69 10.56 -12.36
CA ALA A 342 -9.73 10.38 -13.80
C ALA A 342 -8.29 10.40 -14.36
N ASN A 343 -7.98 9.46 -15.23
CA ASN A 343 -6.66 9.35 -15.85
C ASN A 343 -6.83 9.06 -17.35
N ALA A 344 -6.10 9.82 -18.17
CA ALA A 344 -5.97 9.59 -19.60
C ALA A 344 -4.49 9.45 -19.94
N THR A 345 -4.10 8.38 -20.61
CA THR A 345 -2.70 8.11 -20.97
C THR A 345 -2.58 7.74 -22.44
N TYR A 346 -1.73 8.41 -23.14
CA TYR A 346 -1.27 8.06 -24.49
C TYR A 346 0.10 7.43 -24.42
N HIS A 347 0.30 6.33 -25.13
CA HIS A 347 1.60 5.68 -25.29
C HIS A 347 1.88 5.42 -26.77
N SER A 348 3.11 5.69 -27.20
CA SER A 348 3.58 5.42 -28.55
C SER A 348 4.99 4.88 -28.53
N GLN A 349 5.24 3.84 -29.33
CA GLN A 349 6.59 3.36 -29.55
C GLN A 349 7.26 4.23 -30.62
N LEU A 350 8.49 4.66 -30.34
CA LEU A 350 9.35 5.42 -31.23
C LEU A 350 10.54 4.56 -31.67
N ALA A 351 11.28 5.01 -32.72
CA ALA A 351 12.53 4.37 -33.09
C ALA A 351 13.53 4.49 -31.92
N GLY A 352 13.96 3.34 -31.36
CA GLY A 352 14.88 3.28 -30.22
C GLY A 352 14.30 3.64 -28.85
N GLY A 353 12.98 3.84 -28.73
CA GLY A 353 12.38 4.23 -27.48
C GLY A 353 10.87 4.23 -27.44
N SER A 354 10.29 4.92 -26.45
CA SER A 354 8.84 5.14 -26.36
C SER A 354 8.52 6.48 -25.72
N LEU A 355 7.39 7.06 -26.13
CA LEU A 355 6.80 8.27 -25.56
C LEU A 355 5.56 7.88 -24.76
N SER A 356 5.38 8.45 -23.58
CA SER A 356 4.15 8.43 -22.83
C SER A 356 3.78 9.84 -22.40
N ALA A 357 2.52 10.21 -22.60
CA ALA A 357 1.98 11.49 -22.13
C ALA A 357 0.61 11.25 -21.53
N GLY A 358 0.22 12.04 -20.54
CA GLY A 358 -1.06 11.84 -19.90
C GLY A 358 -1.48 13.02 -19.02
N ALA A 359 -2.76 12.93 -18.64
CA ALA A 359 -3.38 13.79 -17.66
C ALA A 359 -3.99 12.93 -16.56
N TRP A 360 -3.76 13.30 -15.33
CA TRP A 360 -4.34 12.68 -14.15
C TRP A 360 -5.04 13.75 -13.31
N TYR A 361 -6.27 13.48 -12.95
CA TYR A 361 -7.07 14.33 -12.10
C TYR A 361 -7.53 13.55 -10.88
N SER A 362 -7.50 14.16 -9.71
CA SER A 362 -8.07 13.65 -8.48
C SER A 362 -8.78 14.79 -7.76
N GLY A 363 -10.10 14.68 -7.67
CA GLY A 363 -10.94 15.57 -6.88
C GLY A 363 -11.51 14.82 -5.69
N SER A 364 -11.49 15.43 -4.51
CA SER A 364 -12.13 14.90 -3.31
C SER A 364 -12.81 16.02 -2.53
N TYR A 365 -14.03 15.73 -2.12
CA TYR A 365 -14.88 16.59 -1.34
C TYR A 365 -15.32 15.86 -0.07
N MET A 366 -15.21 16.49 1.08
CA MET A 366 -15.65 15.94 2.35
C MET A 366 -16.64 16.90 3.03
N ARG A 367 -17.70 16.34 3.58
CA ARG A 367 -18.55 17.00 4.59
C ARG A 367 -18.35 16.26 5.89
N GLN A 368 -17.73 16.94 6.87
CA GLN A 368 -17.53 16.46 8.22
C GLN A 368 -18.42 17.21 9.19
N GLU A 369 -19.18 16.48 9.98
CA GLU A 369 -19.98 16.97 11.08
C GLU A 369 -19.32 16.51 12.38
N ALA A 370 -18.91 17.46 13.24
CA ALA A 370 -18.25 17.21 14.53
C ALA A 370 -18.94 18.09 15.60
N GLY A 371 -19.77 17.48 16.44
CA GLY A 371 -20.65 18.23 17.34
C GLY A 371 -21.58 19.17 16.53
N ASN A 372 -21.55 20.45 16.85
CA ASN A 372 -22.31 21.50 16.16
C ASN A 372 -21.55 22.11 14.97
N ALA A 373 -20.30 21.71 14.73
CA ALA A 373 -19.48 22.25 13.66
C ALA A 373 -19.59 21.40 12.38
N VAL A 374 -19.60 22.09 11.23
CA VAL A 374 -19.59 21.45 9.92
C VAL A 374 -18.41 21.96 9.12
N TYR A 375 -17.50 21.06 8.77
CA TYR A 375 -16.32 21.31 7.94
C TYR A 375 -16.55 20.77 6.54
N ARG A 376 -16.05 21.49 5.52
CA ARG A 376 -16.22 21.11 4.10
C ARG A 376 -14.91 21.29 3.33
N PRO A 377 -13.86 20.57 3.68
CA PRO A 377 -12.63 20.65 2.90
C PRO A 377 -12.80 19.99 1.54
N GLU A 378 -12.16 20.61 0.55
CA GLU A 378 -12.09 20.11 -0.82
C GLU A 378 -10.63 20.08 -1.29
N LYS A 379 -10.33 19.15 -2.17
CA LYS A 379 -9.01 19.05 -2.79
C LYS A 379 -9.15 18.60 -4.23
N HIS A 380 -8.55 19.35 -5.15
CA HIS A 380 -8.44 19.01 -6.55
C HIS A 380 -6.99 19.02 -6.96
N ASN A 381 -6.56 18.02 -7.65
CA ASN A 381 -5.19 17.88 -8.12
C ASN A 381 -5.22 17.47 -9.59
N LEU A 382 -4.71 18.33 -10.45
CA LEU A 382 -4.53 18.06 -11.87
C LEU A 382 -3.03 17.92 -12.15
N PHE A 383 -2.63 16.80 -12.71
CA PHE A 383 -1.26 16.48 -13.04
C PHE A 383 -1.15 16.16 -14.54
N LEU A 384 -0.41 16.98 -15.27
CA LEU A 384 -0.07 16.77 -16.67
C LEU A 384 1.37 16.30 -16.75
N TYR A 385 1.64 15.27 -17.51
CA TYR A 385 2.99 14.72 -17.65
C TYR A 385 3.29 14.21 -19.04
N SER A 386 4.58 14.23 -19.37
CA SER A 386 5.16 13.58 -20.53
C SER A 386 6.51 12.97 -20.16
N GLY A 387 6.84 11.82 -20.71
CA GLY A 387 8.13 11.18 -20.50
C GLY A 387 8.54 10.36 -21.72
N ILE A 388 9.84 10.34 -21.95
CA ILE A 388 10.44 9.61 -23.07
C ILE A 388 11.36 8.54 -22.50
N TYR A 389 11.18 7.30 -22.94
CA TYR A 389 12.17 6.25 -22.77
C TYR A 389 13.12 6.25 -23.95
N TRP A 390 14.40 6.18 -23.69
CA TRP A 390 15.42 6.12 -24.71
C TRP A 390 16.53 5.15 -24.31
N SER A 391 16.83 4.20 -25.17
CA SER A 391 17.93 3.25 -24.96
C SER A 391 19.10 3.58 -25.88
N VAL A 392 20.23 3.92 -25.29
CA VAL A 392 21.48 4.23 -26.01
C VAL A 392 22.55 3.24 -25.59
N LYS A 393 22.91 2.31 -26.47
CA LYS A 393 23.87 1.24 -26.19
C LYS A 393 23.49 0.41 -24.96
N ARG A 394 24.02 0.74 -23.77
CA ARG A 394 23.86 0.01 -22.51
C ARG A 394 23.25 0.89 -21.41
N VAL A 395 22.86 2.07 -21.77
CA VAL A 395 22.25 3.02 -20.86
C VAL A 395 20.80 3.25 -21.30
N ASN A 396 19.88 3.08 -20.38
CA ASN A 396 18.49 3.44 -20.58
C ASN A 396 18.22 4.74 -19.83
N LEU A 397 17.55 5.67 -20.48
CA LEU A 397 17.25 7.01 -19.98
C LEU A 397 15.74 7.23 -19.98
N TYR A 398 15.19 7.78 -18.91
CA TYR A 398 13.79 8.15 -18.75
C TYR A 398 13.64 9.56 -18.19
N PRO A 399 13.90 10.61 -18.96
CA PRO A 399 13.47 11.94 -18.58
C PRO A 399 11.94 12.02 -18.63
N SER A 400 11.35 12.62 -17.61
CA SER A 400 9.92 12.91 -17.52
C SER A 400 9.72 14.28 -16.92
N VAL A 401 8.83 15.05 -17.52
CA VAL A 401 8.45 16.39 -17.10
C VAL A 401 6.96 16.50 -16.95
N GLY A 402 6.51 17.37 -16.09
CA GLY A 402 5.10 17.62 -15.90
C GLY A 402 4.83 18.85 -15.06
N MET A 403 3.57 19.12 -14.89
CA MET A 403 3.06 20.21 -14.05
C MET A 403 1.90 19.68 -13.21
N GLN A 404 1.91 20.04 -11.95
CA GLN A 404 0.86 19.70 -10.99
C GLN A 404 0.19 20.99 -10.54
N TYR A 405 -1.14 21.05 -10.69
CA TYR A 405 -1.97 22.12 -10.15
C TYR A 405 -2.84 21.54 -9.04
N ILE A 406 -2.76 22.15 -7.87
CA ILE A 406 -3.50 21.73 -6.67
C ILE A 406 -4.37 22.90 -6.23
N HIS A 407 -5.68 22.68 -6.20
CA HIS A 407 -6.65 23.53 -5.53
C HIS A 407 -7.08 22.88 -4.23
N GLN A 408 -7.03 23.64 -3.14
CA GLN A 408 -7.34 23.15 -1.80
C GLN A 408 -8.20 24.19 -1.08
N THR A 409 -9.37 23.75 -0.63
CA THR A 409 -10.29 24.55 0.18
C THR A 409 -10.32 23.98 1.60
N SER A 410 -10.12 24.81 2.59
CA SER A 410 -10.35 24.53 4.00
C SER A 410 -11.42 25.49 4.54
N ALA A 411 -11.87 25.32 5.80
CA ALA A 411 -12.97 26.08 6.39
C ALA A 411 -12.83 27.61 6.23
N GLU A 412 -11.62 28.15 6.08
CA GLU A 412 -11.35 29.57 6.10
C GLU A 412 -10.64 30.10 4.83
N ARG A 413 -10.08 29.26 3.97
CA ARG A 413 -9.25 29.72 2.86
C ARG A 413 -9.25 28.79 1.66
N ASN A 414 -9.33 29.39 0.48
CA ASN A 414 -9.06 28.76 -0.80
C ASN A 414 -7.62 29.01 -1.20
N ARG A 415 -6.91 27.97 -1.62
CA ARG A 415 -5.51 28.05 -2.00
C ARG A 415 -5.24 27.29 -3.29
N ASN A 416 -4.46 27.90 -4.15
CA ASN A 416 -3.99 27.30 -5.38
C ASN A 416 -2.47 27.15 -5.34
N TYR A 417 -1.98 26.00 -5.80
CA TYR A 417 -0.56 25.73 -5.90
C TYR A 417 -0.27 25.15 -7.28
N THR A 418 0.77 25.68 -7.90
CA THR A 418 1.31 25.11 -9.14
C THR A 418 2.75 24.72 -8.89
N ALA A 419 3.12 23.52 -9.26
CA ALA A 419 4.46 23.01 -9.06
C ALA A 419 4.93 22.18 -10.26
N PRO A 420 6.20 22.30 -10.63
CA PRO A 420 6.79 21.43 -11.63
C PRO A 420 6.94 20.00 -11.09
N TYR A 421 6.84 19.04 -11.98
CA TYR A 421 7.22 17.65 -11.77
C TYR A 421 8.40 17.36 -12.70
N LEU A 422 9.48 16.89 -12.13
CA LEU A 422 10.65 16.45 -12.86
C LEU A 422 11.05 15.08 -12.36
N ARG A 423 11.31 14.16 -13.28
CA ARG A 423 11.88 12.86 -12.96
C ARG A 423 12.92 12.50 -14.01
N PHE A 424 14.05 12.08 -13.53
CA PHE A 424 15.11 11.53 -14.35
C PHE A 424 15.45 10.14 -13.83
N TYR A 425 15.42 9.16 -14.72
CA TYR A 425 15.91 7.82 -14.44
C TYR A 425 16.96 7.43 -15.45
N ALA A 426 18.03 6.80 -14.97
CA ALA A 426 19.04 6.19 -15.79
C ALA A 426 19.42 4.83 -15.23
N ASP A 427 19.58 3.84 -16.08
CA ASP A 427 20.17 2.57 -15.69
C ASP A 427 21.26 2.13 -16.68
N TRP A 428 22.28 1.48 -16.13
CA TRP A 428 23.41 0.98 -16.86
C TRP A 428 23.62 -0.53 -16.61
N TRP A 429 23.74 -1.30 -17.69
CA TRP A 429 23.83 -2.75 -17.70
C TRP A 429 25.03 -3.23 -18.50
N PRO A 430 26.20 -3.45 -17.90
CA PRO A 430 27.36 -3.96 -18.61
C PRO A 430 27.22 -5.42 -19.00
N GLN A 431 27.44 -5.75 -20.28
CA GLN A 431 27.13 -7.10 -20.82
C GLN A 431 28.30 -8.09 -20.85
N LYS A 432 29.56 -7.69 -20.85
CA LYS A 432 30.68 -8.61 -21.06
C LYS A 432 31.45 -8.98 -19.79
N LYS A 433 32.26 -8.07 -19.25
CA LYS A 433 33.15 -8.38 -18.10
C LYS A 433 32.45 -8.30 -16.74
N LEU A 434 31.35 -7.53 -16.61
CA LEU A 434 30.59 -7.30 -15.40
C LEU A 434 29.15 -7.82 -15.54
N LYS A 435 28.98 -9.01 -16.13
CA LYS A 435 27.67 -9.65 -16.28
C LYS A 435 26.98 -9.78 -14.92
N GLY A 436 25.73 -9.27 -14.83
CA GLY A 436 24.97 -9.26 -13.58
C GLY A 436 25.12 -8.00 -12.73
N PHE A 437 26.06 -7.11 -13.05
CA PHE A 437 26.19 -5.83 -12.37
C PHE A 437 25.23 -4.79 -12.94
N THR A 438 24.62 -3.95 -12.11
CA THR A 438 23.73 -2.89 -12.54
C THR A 438 23.92 -1.64 -11.69
N VAL A 439 23.80 -0.48 -12.32
CA VAL A 439 23.74 0.82 -11.62
C VAL A 439 22.50 1.54 -12.07
N GLN A 440 21.69 2.00 -11.14
CA GLN A 440 20.43 2.68 -11.39
C GLN A 440 20.40 3.99 -10.60
N LEU A 441 20.05 5.06 -11.28
CA LEU A 441 19.90 6.40 -10.69
C LEU A 441 18.48 6.90 -10.96
N THR A 442 17.80 7.32 -9.92
CA THR A 442 16.54 8.05 -10.01
C THR A 442 16.69 9.39 -9.30
N MET A 443 16.27 10.46 -9.93
CA MET A 443 16.09 11.78 -9.34
C MET A 443 14.66 12.24 -9.57
N GLN A 444 14.01 12.81 -8.56
CA GLN A 444 12.61 13.20 -8.63
C GLN A 444 12.37 14.48 -7.85
N LEU A 445 11.64 15.41 -8.47
CA LEU A 445 11.01 16.57 -7.84
C LEU A 445 9.50 16.37 -7.89
N GLN A 446 8.84 16.42 -6.74
CA GLN A 446 7.42 16.16 -6.63
C GLN A 446 6.79 16.97 -5.49
N VAL A 447 5.49 17.18 -5.61
CA VAL A 447 4.64 17.80 -4.57
C VAL A 447 3.66 16.78 -4.04
N ASP A 448 3.51 16.77 -2.72
CA ASP A 448 2.56 15.91 -1.98
C ASP A 448 1.59 16.76 -1.17
N PRO A 449 0.29 16.81 -1.52
CA PRO A 449 -0.70 17.59 -0.82
C PRO A 449 -1.16 16.89 0.47
N PRO A 450 -1.54 17.66 1.53
CA PRO A 450 -2.11 17.08 2.73
C PRO A 450 -3.41 16.33 2.45
N SER A 451 -3.76 15.38 3.31
CA SER A 451 -5.05 14.68 3.29
C SER A 451 -6.19 15.61 3.72
N LEU A 452 -7.44 15.24 3.41
CA LEU A 452 -8.60 16.03 3.86
C LEU A 452 -8.73 16.01 5.39
N SER A 453 -8.42 14.89 6.02
CA SER A 453 -8.45 14.74 7.48
C SER A 453 -7.42 15.62 8.19
N GLU A 454 -6.27 15.88 7.59
CA GLU A 454 -5.25 16.79 8.13
C GLU A 454 -5.66 18.28 8.00
N LEU A 455 -6.55 18.58 7.06
CA LEU A 455 -7.04 19.94 6.79
C LEU A 455 -8.23 20.37 7.65
N THR A 456 -8.76 19.49 8.49
CA THR A 456 -9.90 19.82 9.36
C THR A 456 -9.43 20.39 10.69
N SER A 457 -10.24 21.29 11.29
CA SER A 457 -10.01 21.82 12.63
C SER A 457 -10.78 21.03 13.70
N SER A 458 -11.26 19.83 13.39
CA SER A 458 -11.96 19.01 14.37
C SER A 458 -11.04 18.59 15.50
N VAL A 459 -11.47 18.82 16.73
CA VAL A 459 -10.72 18.51 17.94
C VAL A 459 -11.12 17.14 18.45
N THR A 460 -10.13 16.34 18.82
CA THR A 460 -10.31 15.03 19.44
C THR A 460 -9.56 15.00 20.76
N SER A 461 -10.27 14.78 21.87
CA SER A 461 -9.65 14.65 23.19
C SER A 461 -8.91 13.34 23.31
N LYS A 462 -7.72 13.37 23.89
CA LYS A 462 -6.96 12.21 24.35
C LYS A 462 -7.11 12.01 25.85
N THR A 463 -6.97 13.09 26.61
CA THR A 463 -7.20 13.17 28.06
C THR A 463 -7.86 14.51 28.36
N TYR A 464 -8.12 14.76 29.62
CA TYR A 464 -8.65 16.05 30.10
C TYR A 464 -7.87 17.26 29.57
N ASN A 465 -6.55 17.15 29.53
CA ASN A 465 -5.65 18.25 29.15
C ASN A 465 -4.90 18.05 27.85
N PHE A 466 -5.18 16.98 27.10
CA PHE A 466 -4.47 16.66 25.87
C PHE A 466 -5.40 16.39 24.69
N TYR A 467 -5.24 17.15 23.61
CA TYR A 467 -6.07 17.12 22.42
C TYR A 467 -5.24 16.85 21.17
N SER A 468 -5.90 16.39 20.14
CA SER A 468 -5.34 16.39 18.78
C SER A 468 -6.31 17.08 17.82
N THR A 469 -5.77 17.79 16.83
CA THR A 469 -6.53 18.45 15.77
C THR A 469 -5.78 18.41 14.45
N GLY A 470 -6.45 18.63 13.35
CA GLY A 470 -5.79 18.92 12.08
C GLY A 470 -5.37 20.39 11.99
N ASN A 471 -4.88 20.81 10.83
CA ASN A 471 -4.44 22.17 10.57
C ASN A 471 -4.88 22.63 9.17
N PRO A 472 -5.90 23.49 9.06
CA PRO A 472 -6.41 23.96 7.76
C PRO A 472 -5.39 24.84 7.01
N ASN A 473 -4.28 25.25 7.67
CA ASN A 473 -3.24 26.09 7.10
C ASN A 473 -2.10 25.32 6.43
N LEU A 474 -2.17 24.00 6.38
CA LEU A 474 -1.15 23.19 5.73
C LEU A 474 -1.06 23.49 4.22
N LYS A 475 0.17 23.48 3.73
CA LYS A 475 0.50 23.60 2.30
C LYS A 475 1.09 22.29 1.81
N PRO A 476 0.98 22.00 0.49
CA PRO A 476 1.64 20.83 -0.08
C PRO A 476 3.15 20.80 0.20
N ASN A 477 3.68 19.59 0.39
CA ASN A 477 5.10 19.35 0.61
C ASN A 477 5.83 19.28 -0.74
N LEU A 478 6.82 20.12 -0.96
CA LEU A 478 7.73 20.02 -2.09
C LEU A 478 8.98 19.24 -1.66
N TYR A 479 9.30 18.17 -2.38
CA TYR A 479 10.47 17.37 -2.06
C TYR A 479 11.29 16.92 -3.26
N TYR A 480 12.59 16.76 -3.02
CA TYR A 480 13.58 16.19 -3.92
C TYR A 480 13.98 14.82 -3.39
N LYS A 481 13.91 13.80 -4.22
CA LYS A 481 14.28 12.45 -3.85
C LYS A 481 15.27 11.87 -4.85
N GLY A 482 16.40 11.39 -4.34
CA GLY A 482 17.36 10.59 -5.07
C GLY A 482 17.22 9.11 -4.72
N ASN A 483 17.64 8.24 -5.63
CA ASN A 483 17.88 6.82 -5.36
C ASN A 483 18.99 6.34 -6.29
N LEU A 484 20.13 6.05 -5.71
CA LEU A 484 21.24 5.36 -6.38
C LEU A 484 21.24 3.92 -5.91
N ASN A 485 21.07 2.98 -6.81
CA ASN A 485 21.11 1.54 -6.54
C ASN A 485 22.25 0.89 -7.33
N VAL A 486 23.18 0.27 -6.63
CA VAL A 486 24.26 -0.53 -7.20
C VAL A 486 24.00 -1.97 -6.82
N ALA A 487 23.80 -2.84 -7.80
CA ALA A 487 23.48 -4.23 -7.53
C ALA A 487 24.29 -5.20 -8.38
N TYR A 488 24.55 -6.35 -7.81
CA TYR A 488 25.13 -7.49 -8.51
C TYR A 488 24.21 -8.69 -8.35
N PHE A 489 23.87 -9.30 -9.46
CA PHE A 489 23.03 -10.47 -9.55
C PHE A 489 23.78 -11.58 -10.30
N LYS A 490 23.82 -12.78 -9.72
CA LYS A 490 24.38 -13.97 -10.36
C LYS A 490 23.25 -14.90 -10.80
N PRO A 491 22.90 -14.93 -12.11
CA PRO A 491 21.69 -15.61 -12.59
C PRO A 491 21.63 -17.10 -12.26
N GLN A 492 22.76 -17.79 -12.38
CA GLN A 492 22.84 -19.24 -12.20
C GLN A 492 22.57 -19.72 -10.77
N SER A 493 23.02 -18.95 -9.76
CA SER A 493 22.86 -19.27 -8.35
C SER A 493 21.75 -18.49 -7.68
N GLN A 494 21.10 -17.54 -8.37
CA GLN A 494 20.14 -16.59 -7.80
C GLN A 494 20.71 -15.75 -6.63
N ASP A 495 22.03 -15.67 -6.52
CA ASP A 495 22.69 -14.80 -5.56
C ASP A 495 22.49 -13.34 -5.96
N TYR A 496 22.21 -12.50 -4.98
CA TYR A 496 21.95 -11.09 -5.17
C TYR A 496 22.54 -10.27 -4.05
N ILE A 497 23.15 -9.14 -4.37
CA ILE A 497 23.56 -8.12 -3.42
C ILE A 497 23.26 -6.74 -4.00
N SER A 498 22.72 -5.82 -3.20
CA SER A 498 22.53 -4.44 -3.62
C SER A 498 22.79 -3.47 -2.49
N LEU A 499 23.38 -2.34 -2.86
CA LEU A 499 23.55 -1.17 -2.02
C LEU A 499 22.71 -0.04 -2.60
N GLN A 500 21.81 0.52 -1.80
CA GLN A 500 20.97 1.65 -2.16
C GLN A 500 21.32 2.85 -1.28
N TYR A 501 21.38 4.01 -1.90
CA TYR A 501 21.48 5.31 -1.25
C TYR A 501 20.29 6.17 -1.64
N ILE A 502 19.48 6.60 -0.65
CA ILE A 502 18.21 7.28 -0.87
C ILE A 502 18.18 8.60 -0.08
N PRO A 503 18.76 9.69 -0.62
CA PRO A 503 18.59 11.02 -0.06
C PRO A 503 17.19 11.55 -0.38
N THR A 504 16.55 12.19 0.58
CA THR A 504 15.28 12.91 0.41
C THR A 504 15.38 14.25 1.12
N TYR A 505 15.13 15.31 0.39
CA TYR A 505 15.12 16.67 0.91
C TYR A 505 13.74 17.29 0.71
N PHE A 506 13.10 17.69 1.78
CA PHE A 506 11.89 18.49 1.77
C PHE A 506 12.29 19.96 1.96
N HIS A 507 11.93 20.81 1.01
CA HIS A 507 12.16 22.25 1.15
C HIS A 507 11.34 22.84 2.30
N SER A 508 10.11 22.37 2.46
CA SER A 508 9.29 22.57 3.65
C SER A 508 8.31 21.43 3.77
N THR A 509 8.04 21.00 4.98
CA THR A 509 7.12 19.90 5.24
C THR A 509 6.33 20.17 6.52
N TYR A 510 5.37 19.33 6.84
CA TYR A 510 4.66 19.37 8.10
C TYR A 510 4.90 18.08 8.87
N VAL A 511 4.95 18.20 10.18
CA VAL A 511 5.14 17.08 11.12
C VAL A 511 4.21 17.26 12.32
N PRO A 512 3.88 16.20 13.07
CA PRO A 512 3.17 16.34 14.34
C PRO A 512 3.99 17.16 15.33
N VAL A 513 3.43 18.26 15.81
CA VAL A 513 4.05 19.17 16.80
C VAL A 513 3.16 19.20 18.01
N LEU A 514 3.78 19.14 19.20
CA LEU A 514 3.15 19.37 20.48
C LEU A 514 3.27 20.86 20.83
N ALA A 515 2.16 21.46 21.21
CA ALA A 515 2.12 22.82 21.73
C ALA A 515 1.40 22.85 23.09
N VAL A 516 1.78 23.75 23.96
CA VAL A 516 1.07 24.04 25.22
C VAL A 516 0.31 25.34 25.05
N GLU A 517 -1.00 25.27 25.15
CA GLU A 517 -1.92 26.41 25.02
C GLU A 517 -2.70 26.55 26.33
N GLY A 518 -2.23 27.46 27.22
CA GLY A 518 -2.74 27.56 28.60
C GLY A 518 -2.43 26.28 29.40
N ASN A 519 -3.46 25.64 29.95
CA ASN A 519 -3.34 24.38 30.69
C ASN A 519 -3.60 23.15 29.83
N GLN A 520 -3.54 23.27 28.51
CA GLN A 520 -3.85 22.18 27.57
C GLN A 520 -2.67 21.91 26.65
N ALA A 521 -2.43 20.65 26.35
CA ALA A 521 -1.49 20.24 25.31
C ALA A 521 -2.25 19.91 24.03
N VAL A 522 -1.72 20.36 22.91
CA VAL A 522 -2.32 20.16 21.59
C VAL A 522 -1.31 19.49 20.67
N LEU A 523 -1.71 18.40 20.09
CA LEU A 523 -0.95 17.73 19.02
C LEU A 523 -1.59 18.06 17.68
N ARG A 524 -0.86 18.74 16.81
CA ARG A 524 -1.34 19.09 15.47
C ARG A 524 -0.22 19.01 14.42
N PRO A 525 -0.54 18.76 13.16
CA PRO A 525 0.45 18.87 12.11
C PRO A 525 0.80 20.34 11.89
N GLU A 526 2.07 20.68 12.10
CA GLU A 526 2.60 22.01 11.89
C GLU A 526 3.65 22.03 10.79
N ARG A 527 3.69 23.15 10.08
CA ARG A 527 4.69 23.36 9.06
C ARG A 527 6.04 23.63 9.71
N ILE A 528 7.02 22.85 9.33
CA ILE A 528 8.42 23.06 9.67
C ILE A 528 9.20 23.55 8.45
N GLY A 529 10.44 23.98 8.64
CA GLY A 529 11.36 24.29 7.57
C GLY A 529 11.78 23.06 6.76
N SER A 530 13.05 22.99 6.42
CA SER A 530 13.58 21.88 5.66
C SER A 530 13.70 20.59 6.50
N LEU A 531 13.47 19.46 5.84
CA LEU A 531 13.74 18.14 6.40
C LEU A 531 14.66 17.38 5.44
N PHE A 532 15.78 16.91 5.95
CA PHE A 532 16.69 16.03 5.25
C PHE A 532 16.61 14.62 5.82
N ASN A 533 16.33 13.64 4.97
CA ASN A 533 16.33 12.22 5.31
C ASN A 533 17.28 11.49 4.37
N ASN A 534 18.17 10.68 4.93
CA ASN A 534 19.19 9.95 4.21
C ASN A 534 19.15 8.48 4.64
N SER A 535 18.97 7.58 3.69
CA SER A 535 18.89 6.14 3.96
C SER A 535 19.91 5.38 3.11
N TRP A 536 20.69 4.53 3.78
CA TRP A 536 21.58 3.55 3.17
C TRP A 536 21.04 2.16 3.44
N LYS A 537 20.83 1.36 2.40
CA LYS A 537 20.28 0.01 2.52
C LYS A 537 21.18 -1.00 1.80
N LEU A 538 21.59 -2.01 2.53
CA LEU A 538 22.29 -3.17 1.99
C LEU A 538 21.38 -4.38 2.10
N PHE A 539 21.10 -5.02 0.97
CA PHE A 539 20.37 -6.28 0.90
C PHE A 539 21.25 -7.34 0.25
N ALA A 540 21.13 -8.55 0.74
CA ALA A 540 21.78 -9.69 0.11
C ALA A 540 20.81 -10.88 0.07
N ARG A 541 20.99 -11.73 -0.93
CA ARG A 541 20.42 -13.08 -1.00
C ARG A 541 21.52 -14.04 -1.37
N LYS A 542 21.69 -15.07 -0.57
CA LYS A 542 22.60 -16.18 -0.85
C LYS A 542 21.79 -17.46 -0.99
N GLN A 543 21.82 -18.07 -2.15
CA GLN A 543 21.27 -19.40 -2.37
C GLN A 543 22.34 -20.45 -1.99
N ILE A 544 21.95 -21.42 -1.17
CA ILE A 544 22.80 -22.52 -0.71
C ILE A 544 22.16 -23.81 -1.20
N GLY A 545 22.79 -24.44 -2.18
CA GLY A 545 22.21 -25.58 -2.87
C GLY A 545 20.88 -25.22 -3.57
N LYS A 546 19.98 -26.20 -3.71
CA LYS A 546 18.69 -26.03 -4.45
C LYS A 546 17.54 -25.55 -3.56
N CYS A 547 17.63 -25.79 -2.25
CA CYS A 547 16.48 -25.67 -1.36
C CYS A 547 16.60 -24.57 -0.31
N PHE A 548 17.80 -24.09 0.00
CA PHE A 548 18.04 -23.17 1.11
C PHE A 548 18.51 -21.81 0.63
N SER A 549 17.95 -20.72 1.19
CA SER A 549 18.42 -19.36 0.95
C SER A 549 18.45 -18.53 2.22
N VAL A 550 19.39 -17.59 2.27
CA VAL A 550 19.57 -16.61 3.36
C VAL A 550 19.42 -15.22 2.76
N ASN A 551 18.58 -14.39 3.37
CA ASN A 551 18.24 -13.05 2.87
C ASN A 551 18.45 -12.00 3.98
N PRO A 552 19.68 -11.59 4.31
CA PRO A 552 19.95 -10.54 5.30
C PRO A 552 19.74 -9.15 4.70
N TYR A 553 19.41 -8.20 5.56
CA TYR A 553 19.45 -6.78 5.23
C TYR A 553 19.95 -5.94 6.39
N ILE A 554 20.50 -4.78 6.06
CA ILE A 554 20.88 -3.73 6.99
C ILE A 554 20.52 -2.38 6.39
N GLU A 555 19.95 -1.49 7.19
CA GLU A 555 19.50 -0.17 6.78
C GLU A 555 19.95 0.85 7.82
N TYR A 556 20.75 1.84 7.41
CA TYR A 556 21.11 2.99 8.22
C TYR A 556 20.30 4.19 7.75
N ASN A 557 19.64 4.87 8.69
CA ASN A 557 18.84 6.07 8.43
C ASN A 557 19.39 7.23 9.24
N TYR A 558 19.51 8.38 8.59
CA TYR A 558 19.83 9.66 9.20
C TYR A 558 18.78 10.69 8.82
N ARG A 559 18.23 11.39 9.82
CA ARG A 559 17.21 12.43 9.62
C ARG A 559 17.58 13.68 10.39
N ARG A 560 17.41 14.84 9.75
CA ARG A 560 17.61 16.17 10.34
C ARG A 560 16.47 17.09 9.97
N TYR A 561 15.91 17.78 10.94
CA TYR A 561 14.94 18.86 10.80
C TYR A 561 14.84 19.61 12.13
N ASP A 562 14.23 20.79 12.09
CA ASP A 562 14.00 21.61 13.28
C ASP A 562 12.48 21.70 13.51
N THR A 563 12.02 21.44 14.73
CA THR A 563 10.67 21.75 15.22
C THR A 563 10.71 23.07 15.97
N PRO A 564 9.57 23.72 16.26
CA PRO A 564 9.55 24.91 17.12
C PRO A 564 10.19 24.68 18.49
N SER A 565 10.17 23.44 18.99
CA SER A 565 10.68 23.09 20.31
C SER A 565 12.16 22.72 20.33
N GLU A 566 12.69 22.10 19.27
CA GLU A 566 14.07 21.62 19.26
C GLU A 566 14.59 21.26 17.85
N ALA A 567 15.92 21.23 17.73
CA ALA A 567 16.61 20.69 16.56
C ALA A 567 16.70 19.15 16.66
N VAL A 568 16.06 18.44 15.72
CA VAL A 568 16.03 16.99 15.67
C VAL A 568 17.13 16.46 14.78
N ARG A 569 18.01 15.62 15.36
CA ARG A 569 19.00 14.83 14.64
C ARG A 569 18.85 13.38 15.08
N LEU A 570 18.42 12.53 14.19
CA LEU A 570 18.17 11.13 14.48
C LEU A 570 18.98 10.24 13.54
N SER A 571 19.72 9.32 14.12
CA SER A 571 20.31 8.20 13.39
C SER A 571 19.85 6.89 14.01
N TYR A 572 19.52 5.91 13.17
CA TYR A 572 19.19 4.57 13.64
C TYR A 572 19.53 3.51 12.61
N LEU A 573 19.80 2.31 13.11
CA LEU A 573 20.09 1.13 12.33
C LEU A 573 18.92 0.15 12.42
N ARG A 574 18.46 -0.35 11.27
CA ARG A 574 17.57 -1.51 11.16
C ARG A 574 18.34 -2.65 10.52
N TYR A 575 18.14 -3.83 11.04
CA TYR A 575 18.71 -5.04 10.45
C TYR A 575 17.76 -6.21 10.67
N GLY A 576 17.92 -7.21 9.82
CA GLY A 576 17.11 -8.40 9.90
C GLY A 576 17.37 -9.32 8.73
N GLY A 577 16.48 -10.27 8.56
CA GLY A 577 16.59 -11.19 7.44
C GLY A 577 15.65 -12.37 7.56
N ALA A 578 15.72 -13.22 6.54
CA ALA A 578 14.96 -14.46 6.47
C ALA A 578 15.84 -15.64 6.05
N LEU A 579 15.61 -16.78 6.69
CA LEU A 579 16.10 -18.10 6.31
C LEU A 579 14.94 -18.85 5.66
N ILE A 580 15.15 -19.38 4.48
CA ILE A 580 14.10 -20.05 3.71
C ILE A 580 14.62 -21.43 3.27
N TYR A 581 13.89 -22.46 3.65
CA TYR A 581 14.04 -23.80 3.11
C TYR A 581 12.81 -24.15 2.29
N ASN A 582 12.99 -24.50 1.02
CA ASN A 582 11.90 -24.74 0.11
C ASN A 582 12.15 -25.96 -0.76
N THR A 583 11.20 -26.89 -0.73
CA THR A 583 11.15 -28.07 -1.61
C THR A 583 9.82 -28.07 -2.38
N GLN A 584 9.58 -29.13 -3.15
CA GLN A 584 8.33 -29.28 -3.89
C GLN A 584 7.10 -29.27 -2.98
N ASN A 585 7.17 -29.94 -1.82
CA ASN A 585 6.02 -30.14 -0.94
C ASN A 585 6.12 -29.38 0.38
N LEU A 586 7.29 -28.85 0.72
CA LEU A 586 7.54 -28.26 2.02
C LEU A 586 8.20 -26.87 1.86
N SER A 587 7.70 -25.89 2.59
CA SER A 587 8.31 -24.58 2.73
C SER A 587 8.42 -24.21 4.20
N ILE A 588 9.61 -23.87 4.64
CA ILE A 588 9.89 -23.38 5.99
C ILE A 588 10.55 -22.01 5.86
N MET A 589 10.09 -21.06 6.65
CA MET A 589 10.67 -19.73 6.70
C MET A 589 10.80 -19.27 8.14
N ALA A 590 11.99 -18.80 8.52
CA ALA A 590 12.24 -18.08 9.75
C ALA A 590 12.68 -16.66 9.43
N SER A 591 12.13 -15.65 10.09
CA SER A 591 12.55 -14.26 9.92
C SER A 591 12.71 -13.54 11.24
N ALA A 592 13.63 -12.57 11.26
CA ALA A 592 13.89 -11.70 12.39
C ALA A 592 14.12 -10.27 11.91
N ASN A 593 13.54 -9.30 12.62
CA ASN A 593 13.71 -7.87 12.37
C ASN A 593 14.05 -7.16 13.68
N SER A 594 15.02 -6.25 13.63
CA SER A 594 15.45 -5.45 14.77
C SER A 594 14.35 -4.51 15.26
N PRO A 595 14.40 -4.05 16.51
CA PRO A 595 13.60 -2.93 16.97
C PRO A 595 13.81 -1.70 16.10
N VAL A 596 12.80 -0.83 16.05
CA VAL A 596 12.88 0.46 15.34
C VAL A 596 12.64 1.58 16.32
N LYS A 597 13.47 2.64 16.23
CA LYS A 597 13.23 3.91 16.88
C LYS A 597 13.09 4.96 15.78
N ASP A 598 11.91 5.50 15.62
CA ASP A 598 11.61 6.60 14.67
C ASP A 598 11.22 7.86 15.44
N ARG A 599 11.38 9.00 14.79
CA ARG A 599 10.93 10.29 15.32
C ARG A 599 10.20 11.07 14.23
N ARG A 600 8.99 11.52 14.55
CA ARG A 600 8.13 12.32 13.69
C ARG A 600 7.67 13.55 14.43
N GLY A 601 8.20 14.71 14.04
CA GLY A 601 8.00 15.93 14.80
C GLY A 601 8.51 15.80 16.24
N ASP A 602 7.66 16.12 17.18
CA ASP A 602 7.98 16.02 18.62
C ASP A 602 7.72 14.61 19.18
N LEU A 603 7.19 13.69 18.37
CA LEU A 603 6.90 12.33 18.80
C LEU A 603 8.04 11.35 18.45
N THR A 604 8.50 10.60 19.45
CA THR A 604 9.40 9.45 19.29
C THR A 604 8.60 8.16 19.40
N ILE A 605 8.71 7.31 18.39
CA ILE A 605 8.03 6.02 18.30
C ILE A 605 9.09 4.93 18.39
N LYS A 606 8.90 3.96 19.29
CA LYS A 606 9.75 2.76 19.38
C LYS A 606 8.89 1.54 19.20
N SER A 607 9.27 0.67 18.29
CA SER A 607 8.69 -0.66 18.12
C SER A 607 9.67 -1.76 18.54
N SER A 608 9.14 -2.89 18.97
CA SER A 608 9.93 -4.04 19.42
C SER A 608 10.48 -4.85 18.24
N ALA A 609 11.45 -5.73 18.54
CA ALA A 609 11.89 -6.75 17.60
C ALA A 609 10.72 -7.68 17.23
N GLN A 610 10.74 -8.16 16.00
CA GLN A 610 9.73 -9.09 15.48
C GLN A 610 10.41 -10.36 14.98
N TYR A 611 9.85 -11.51 15.33
CA TYR A 611 10.30 -12.80 14.86
C TYR A 611 9.12 -13.55 14.27
N SER A 612 9.35 -14.32 13.23
CA SER A 612 8.33 -15.21 12.69
C SER A 612 8.95 -16.54 12.26
N PHE A 613 8.19 -17.59 12.44
CA PHE A 613 8.47 -18.90 11.93
C PHE A 613 7.23 -19.43 11.23
N SER A 614 7.37 -19.97 10.03
CA SER A 614 6.28 -20.57 9.29
C SER A 614 6.70 -21.89 8.66
N PHE A 615 5.76 -22.82 8.70
CA PHE A 615 5.86 -24.14 8.10
C PHE A 615 4.61 -24.34 7.24
N ILE A 616 4.78 -24.70 5.96
CA ILE A 616 3.68 -24.94 5.02
C ILE A 616 3.95 -26.22 4.25
N TYR A 617 3.03 -27.17 4.34
CA TYR A 617 3.00 -28.40 3.56
C TYR A 617 2.00 -28.27 2.41
N LYS A 618 2.40 -28.71 1.23
CA LYS A 618 1.64 -28.62 -0.02
C LYS A 618 1.32 -30.00 -0.54
N TYR A 619 0.05 -30.21 -0.87
CA TYR A 619 -0.41 -31.44 -1.47
C TYR A 619 -1.47 -31.16 -2.52
N LYS A 620 -1.14 -31.40 -3.80
CA LYS A 620 -2.02 -31.13 -4.96
C LYS A 620 -2.56 -29.68 -4.97
N ALA A 621 -3.85 -29.50 -4.83
CA ALA A 621 -4.54 -28.22 -4.80
C ALA A 621 -4.55 -27.53 -3.42
N TRP A 622 -4.09 -28.21 -2.39
CA TRP A 622 -4.11 -27.77 -0.99
C TRP A 622 -2.73 -27.34 -0.51
N SER A 623 -2.68 -26.32 0.31
CA SER A 623 -1.57 -26.11 1.22
C SER A 623 -2.10 -25.85 2.63
N VAL A 624 -1.47 -26.48 3.61
CA VAL A 624 -1.80 -26.33 5.03
C VAL A 624 -0.52 -26.02 5.79
N GLY A 625 -0.59 -25.10 6.72
CA GLY A 625 0.59 -24.73 7.47
C GLY A 625 0.28 -24.05 8.80
N MET A 626 1.34 -23.83 9.53
CA MET A 626 1.34 -23.11 10.80
C MET A 626 2.28 -21.92 10.71
N ARG A 627 1.92 -20.85 11.38
CA ARG A 627 2.80 -19.69 11.57
C ARG A 627 2.82 -19.29 13.04
N TRP A 628 4.01 -19.07 13.54
CA TRP A 628 4.25 -18.41 14.81
C TRP A 628 4.79 -17.01 14.54
N ASN A 629 4.21 -16.01 15.16
CA ASN A 629 4.72 -14.65 15.17
C ASN A 629 4.95 -14.23 16.62
N TYR A 630 6.08 -13.61 16.86
CA TYR A 630 6.43 -12.97 18.11
C TYR A 630 6.70 -11.49 17.88
N ALA A 631 5.89 -10.63 18.49
CA ALA A 631 6.12 -9.19 18.56
C ALA A 631 6.44 -8.83 20.01
N GLY A 632 7.67 -8.39 20.29
CA GLY A 632 8.17 -8.14 21.65
C GLY A 632 7.25 -7.33 22.58
N LYS A 633 7.75 -6.32 23.30
CA LYS A 633 6.97 -5.57 24.29
C LYS A 633 5.89 -4.62 23.77
N GLY A 634 5.66 -4.54 22.45
CA GLY A 634 4.67 -3.62 21.88
C GLY A 634 5.31 -2.32 21.36
N GLU A 635 4.49 -1.27 21.26
CA GLU A 635 4.88 0.04 20.77
C GLU A 635 4.90 1.05 21.92
N MET A 636 5.90 1.93 21.92
CA MET A 636 5.97 3.06 22.82
C MET A 636 6.05 4.35 22.01
N THR A 637 5.16 5.30 22.31
CA THR A 637 5.18 6.67 21.79
C THR A 637 5.45 7.63 22.92
N LYS A 638 6.37 8.55 22.73
CA LYS A 638 6.61 9.65 23.68
C LYS A 638 6.81 10.97 22.96
N GLY A 639 6.35 12.02 23.57
CA GLY A 639 6.58 13.41 23.16
C GLY A 639 7.02 14.24 24.35
N SER A 640 7.81 15.28 24.11
CA SER A 640 8.24 16.20 25.16
C SER A 640 8.49 17.57 24.54
N VAL A 641 7.87 18.59 25.13
CA VAL A 641 8.07 20.01 24.82
C VAL A 641 8.18 20.78 26.12
N PRO A 642 8.70 22.01 26.14
CA PRO A 642 8.67 22.83 27.35
C PRO A 642 7.26 22.91 27.94
N GLY A 643 7.12 22.56 29.21
CA GLY A 643 5.85 22.57 29.91
C GLY A 643 4.97 21.32 29.77
N PHE A 644 5.27 20.38 28.85
CA PHE A 644 4.46 19.18 28.70
C PHE A 644 5.28 17.96 28.30
N GLN A 645 5.01 16.84 28.95
CA GLN A 645 5.56 15.53 28.61
C GLN A 645 4.44 14.49 28.43
N TYR A 646 4.60 13.62 27.47
CA TYR A 646 3.66 12.57 27.10
C TYR A 646 4.39 11.26 26.86
N ARG A 647 3.87 10.16 27.39
CA ARG A 647 4.35 8.81 27.14
C ARG A 647 3.18 7.84 27.09
N GLU A 648 3.07 7.11 26.01
CA GLU A 648 2.11 6.03 25.82
C GLU A 648 2.88 4.74 25.53
N GLU A 649 2.60 3.67 26.28
CA GLU A 649 3.14 2.35 26.03
C GLU A 649 1.97 1.37 25.92
N SER A 650 1.89 0.67 24.81
CA SER A 650 0.83 -0.29 24.53
C SER A 650 1.45 -1.65 24.25
N THR A 651 1.04 -2.64 25.01
CA THR A 651 1.47 -4.02 24.90
C THR A 651 0.29 -4.92 24.60
N TRP A 652 0.30 -5.51 23.40
CA TRP A 652 -0.71 -6.45 22.95
C TRP A 652 -0.30 -7.88 23.36
N LYS A 653 -0.50 -8.24 24.63
CA LYS A 653 -0.06 -9.53 25.18
C LYS A 653 -0.43 -10.75 24.31
N PRO A 654 -1.68 -10.86 23.81
CA PRO A 654 -2.05 -12.00 22.95
C PRO A 654 -1.27 -12.04 21.64
N MET A 655 -0.81 -10.89 21.11
CA MET A 655 -0.05 -10.82 19.89
C MET A 655 1.44 -11.15 20.07
N ARG A 656 1.94 -11.19 21.31
CA ARG A 656 3.35 -11.54 21.60
C ARG A 656 3.69 -12.94 21.13
N ASN A 657 2.76 -13.91 21.29
CA ASN A 657 2.94 -15.29 20.86
C ASN A 657 1.72 -15.71 20.05
N MET A 658 1.64 -15.25 18.83
CA MET A 658 0.51 -15.58 17.96
C MET A 658 0.81 -16.85 17.16
N PHE A 659 0.07 -17.91 17.41
CA PHE A 659 0.06 -19.13 16.61
C PHE A 659 -1.15 -19.14 15.71
N SER A 660 -0.93 -19.39 14.43
CA SER A 660 -1.98 -19.33 13.41
C SER A 660 -1.91 -20.55 12.52
N LEU A 661 -3.07 -21.01 12.09
CA LEU A 661 -3.23 -22.01 11.04
C LEU A 661 -3.54 -21.31 9.72
N THR A 662 -2.98 -21.81 8.66
CA THR A 662 -3.30 -21.38 7.30
C THR A 662 -3.69 -22.58 6.46
N ALA A 663 -4.76 -22.44 5.70
CA ALA A 663 -5.16 -23.41 4.70
C ALA A 663 -5.51 -22.68 3.40
N THR A 664 -4.99 -23.18 2.30
CA THR A 664 -5.24 -22.61 0.97
C THR A 664 -5.72 -23.73 0.06
N TRP A 665 -6.75 -23.44 -0.70
CA TRP A 665 -7.23 -24.32 -1.76
C TRP A 665 -7.32 -23.54 -3.07
N SER A 666 -6.77 -24.12 -4.14
CA SER A 666 -6.80 -23.54 -5.48
C SER A 666 -7.35 -24.55 -6.49
N PHE A 667 -8.39 -24.15 -7.20
CA PHE A 667 -9.03 -24.95 -8.23
C PHE A 667 -8.96 -24.20 -9.58
N SER A 668 -8.64 -24.92 -10.63
CA SER A 668 -8.79 -24.41 -11.99
C SER A 668 -9.23 -25.54 -12.91
N HIS A 669 -10.30 -25.31 -13.66
CA HIS A 669 -10.86 -26.26 -14.62
C HIS A 669 -11.09 -25.57 -15.97
N GLY A 670 -10.70 -26.23 -17.04
CA GLY A 670 -10.81 -25.71 -18.39
C GLY A 670 -9.48 -25.15 -18.92
N ARG A 671 -9.54 -24.58 -20.12
CA ARG A 671 -8.42 -23.97 -20.83
C ARG A 671 -8.82 -22.54 -21.21
N SER A 672 -7.95 -21.57 -21.06
CA SER A 672 -8.30 -20.15 -21.21
C SER A 672 -7.47 -19.43 -22.25
N ARG A 673 -8.12 -18.53 -23.01
CA ARG A 673 -7.50 -17.28 -23.48
C ARG A 673 -7.53 -16.31 -22.34
N GLN A 674 -6.37 -15.88 -21.88
CA GLN A 674 -6.34 -14.86 -20.87
C GLN A 674 -6.28 -13.48 -21.52
N HIS A 675 -7.27 -12.67 -21.22
CA HIS A 675 -7.30 -11.27 -21.57
C HIS A 675 -6.73 -10.44 -20.42
N PRO A 676 -5.88 -9.45 -20.72
CA PRO A 676 -5.44 -8.52 -19.70
C PRO A 676 -6.63 -7.75 -19.13
N GLY A 677 -6.75 -7.62 -17.82
CA GLY A 677 -7.82 -6.90 -17.16
C GLY A 677 -7.30 -6.03 -16.03
N LYS A 678 -7.84 -4.82 -15.89
CA LYS A 678 -7.55 -3.97 -14.76
C LYS A 678 -8.26 -4.48 -13.52
N SER A 679 -7.49 -4.83 -12.50
CA SER A 679 -8.02 -5.15 -11.17
C SER A 679 -7.36 -4.33 -10.06
N LEU A 680 -6.48 -3.38 -10.41
CA LEU A 680 -5.86 -2.48 -9.46
C LEU A 680 -6.92 -1.71 -8.66
N ASN A 681 -6.82 -1.74 -7.33
CA ASN A 681 -7.62 -0.90 -6.46
C ASN A 681 -6.91 0.45 -6.29
N ASN A 682 -7.38 1.46 -7.01
CA ASN A 682 -6.93 2.85 -6.90
C ASN A 682 -8.06 3.77 -6.40
N SER A 683 -8.98 3.21 -5.62
CA SER A 683 -10.01 3.98 -4.94
C SER A 683 -9.40 4.92 -3.90
N TYR A 684 -10.14 5.96 -3.57
CA TYR A 684 -9.77 6.89 -2.52
C TYR A 684 -9.85 6.21 -1.15
N SER A 685 -8.76 6.21 -0.40
CA SER A 685 -8.61 5.45 0.86
C SER A 685 -8.78 6.30 2.14
N ASP A 686 -8.79 7.64 2.03
CA ASP A 686 -9.03 8.51 3.18
C ASP A 686 -10.53 8.49 3.54
N ASP A 687 -10.88 8.02 4.72
CA ASP A 687 -12.24 7.97 5.25
C ASP A 687 -12.60 9.22 6.09
N GLY A 688 -11.71 10.24 6.09
CA GLY A 688 -11.88 11.49 6.83
C GLY A 688 -11.68 11.37 8.34
N LEU A 689 -11.25 10.20 8.83
CA LEU A 689 -10.95 9.95 10.22
C LEU A 689 -9.43 9.95 10.41
N ASN A 690 -8.90 10.85 11.22
CA ASN A 690 -7.48 10.85 11.56
C ASN A 690 -7.14 9.66 12.48
N SER A 691 -5.85 9.42 12.73
CA SER A 691 -5.38 8.28 13.53
C SER A 691 -5.89 8.29 14.99
N TYR A 692 -6.35 9.44 15.49
CA TYR A 692 -6.90 9.60 16.82
C TYR A 692 -8.42 9.35 16.87
N ASN A 693 -9.07 9.42 15.71
CA ASN A 693 -10.51 9.14 15.55
C ASN A 693 -10.78 7.69 15.13
N LYS A 694 -9.76 6.85 15.12
CA LYS A 694 -9.86 5.42 14.80
C LYS A 694 -9.24 4.59 15.90
N PRO A 695 -9.89 3.49 16.33
CA PRO A 695 -9.24 2.50 17.14
C PRO A 695 -7.95 2.01 16.48
N LYS A 696 -6.85 2.00 17.24
CA LYS A 696 -5.55 1.54 16.70
C LYS A 696 -5.60 0.05 16.41
N PRO A 697 -5.38 -0.42 15.17
CA PRO A 697 -5.26 -1.84 14.90
C PRO A 697 -3.98 -2.41 15.52
N ALA A 698 -3.99 -3.66 15.90
CA ALA A 698 -2.78 -4.39 16.22
C ALA A 698 -1.86 -4.41 14.98
N GLN A 699 -0.60 -4.06 15.15
CA GLN A 699 0.41 -4.06 14.08
C GLN A 699 0.92 -5.48 13.76
#